data_59051b0c2d0120130de37c31d4267145
#
_entry.id   59051b0c2d0120130de37c31d4267145
#
_cell.length_a   1.000
_cell.length_b   1.000
_cell.length_c   1.000
_cell.angle_alpha   90.00
_cell.angle_beta   90.00
_cell.angle_gamma   90.00
#
_symmetry.space_group_name_H-M   'P 1'
#
loop_
_entity.id
_entity.type
_entity.pdbx_description
1 polymer ?
#
loop_
_entity_poly.entity_id
_entity_poly.type
_entity_poly.pdbx_seq_one_letter_code
_entity_poly.pdbx_strand_id
1 'polypeptide(L)'
;MVVLGVKAQDSTFVAPMQSVGSGSLDSMQYLNEVVAYGRKPYEEVIPAQTLSGKQLEGLGALSVADAIRYFSGVQLKDYGGVGGLKTVDIRSMGSNHMGVFYDGIQLGNAQNGQVDLGKFSLDNIEQIDLYNGQRSTIFSSAKDFGSSGSIYLRTRRPKFAAGRRDNLSVTFRTGSFGLVNPSVRWEHKFSQRLSAAANAEFTYATGKYKFRYHKRYSDGSIAWDTTATRQNGDIHALRVEGSLFGLMERGSWYTKLYYYNSEKGIPGAIVNNVWHHAQRQWDRNFFAQGNWQNKYGERWELMVNAKYAHDYLRYHNPDTTLLYVDNKFWQDEIYISSANKCKILEDFARGMLWEADLSVDYQWNHLRATLQDFPYPTRHTLLTALATAFTIHRFKAQASLLSNFFSDRSTPRSGDVVMGHRHSTKHRFTPAVFLSYQPWAAHDLNLRTFFKRAFRMPTFNDLYYTDVGNISLQPEYATQWNVGLLYRRLNPQGFLAGVKVSVDAYYNRITDKIIAVPKGTGQYRWMMMNLGKVKIRGVDVSARATMRLARSLTADVNLSYTYQRAQDYSYPSDNGDGGTYKGQIAYVPWHSGSVVGHVNWRDLDVNYSFIYVGERYHTSANTRENHEQPWYTHDVSASYVFHLGATRLKLSAEVNNLFDQQYDVILNYPMPGRNYRFTLRFEL
;
A
#
# COMPACT_ATOMS: atom_id res chain seq x y z
N MET A 1 -68.17 -11.69 22.89
CA MET A 1 -67.27 -11.18 21.83
C MET A 1 -65.89 -11.05 22.44
N VAL A 2 -65.06 -12.04 22.20
CA VAL A 2 -63.78 -12.29 22.90
C VAL A 2 -62.69 -11.59 22.12
N VAL A 3 -61.94 -10.68 22.80
CA VAL A 3 -60.69 -10.09 22.27
C VAL A 3 -59.54 -10.90 22.83
N LEU A 4 -58.88 -11.64 21.97
CA LEU A 4 -57.63 -12.36 22.30
C LEU A 4 -56.44 -11.37 22.12
N GLY A 5 -55.89 -10.94 23.25
CA GLY A 5 -54.66 -10.21 23.29
C GLY A 5 -53.44 -11.19 23.18
N VAL A 6 -52.70 -11.05 22.12
CA VAL A 6 -51.40 -11.73 21.99
C VAL A 6 -50.37 -10.86 22.70
N LYS A 7 -49.83 -11.35 23.83
CA LYS A 7 -48.67 -10.80 24.47
C LYS A 7 -47.43 -11.17 23.66
N ALA A 8 -46.79 -10.19 23.07
CA ALA A 8 -45.39 -10.32 22.60
C ALA A 8 -44.48 -10.39 23.81
N GLN A 9 -43.82 -11.50 24.00
CA GLN A 9 -42.70 -11.62 24.96
C GLN A 9 -41.45 -10.99 24.34
N ASP A 10 -41.18 -9.76 24.75
CA ASP A 10 -39.86 -9.16 24.59
C ASP A 10 -38.88 -9.83 25.56
N SER A 11 -38.12 -10.78 25.06
CA SER A 11 -36.94 -11.24 25.72
C SER A 11 -35.72 -10.41 25.27
N THR A 12 -35.67 -9.19 25.74
CA THR A 12 -34.41 -8.42 25.79
C THR A 12 -33.52 -9.04 26.85
N PHE A 13 -32.66 -9.97 26.46
CA PHE A 13 -31.48 -10.31 27.24
C PHE A 13 -30.51 -9.14 27.11
N VAL A 14 -30.67 -8.16 27.97
CA VAL A 14 -29.64 -7.16 28.28
C VAL A 14 -28.66 -7.90 29.20
N ALA A 15 -27.57 -8.39 28.64
CA ALA A 15 -26.43 -8.73 29.46
C ALA A 15 -26.02 -7.48 30.23
N PRO A 16 -25.79 -7.56 31.56
CA PRO A 16 -25.40 -6.40 32.33
C PRO A 16 -24.12 -5.82 31.70
N MET A 17 -24.16 -4.56 31.31
CA MET A 17 -22.96 -3.78 31.06
C MET A 17 -22.15 -3.82 32.36
N GLN A 18 -21.18 -4.70 32.46
CA GLN A 18 -20.13 -4.54 33.44
C GLN A 18 -19.52 -3.17 33.16
N SER A 19 -19.62 -2.29 34.15
CA SER A 19 -18.91 -1.02 34.17
C SER A 19 -17.48 -1.30 33.69
N VAL A 20 -17.09 -0.68 32.57
CA VAL A 20 -15.72 -0.72 32.07
C VAL A 20 -14.89 0.00 33.11
N GLY A 21 -14.41 -0.77 34.09
CA GLY A 21 -13.40 -0.33 35.01
C GLY A 21 -12.18 0.09 34.22
N SER A 22 -11.51 1.14 34.66
CA SER A 22 -10.29 1.75 34.14
C SER A 22 -9.54 0.82 33.19
N GLY A 23 -9.69 1.07 31.86
CA GLY A 23 -9.24 0.14 30.82
C GLY A 23 -7.77 -0.22 30.95
N SER A 24 -7.50 -1.47 31.25
CA SER A 24 -6.16 -2.01 31.16
C SER A 24 -5.80 -2.18 29.68
N LEU A 25 -4.53 -2.06 29.34
CA LEU A 25 -4.03 -2.38 27.99
C LEU A 25 -4.44 -3.79 27.56
N ASP A 26 -4.68 -4.71 28.50
CA ASP A 26 -5.13 -6.08 28.28
C ASP A 26 -6.61 -6.18 27.87
N SER A 27 -7.50 -5.28 28.35
CA SER A 27 -8.94 -5.30 28.04
C SER A 27 -9.24 -4.89 26.59
N MET A 28 -8.38 -4.12 25.95
CA MET A 28 -8.51 -3.78 24.54
C MET A 28 -8.22 -4.95 23.58
N GLN A 29 -7.54 -6.00 24.03
CA GLN A 29 -7.14 -7.14 23.19
C GLN A 29 -8.27 -8.13 22.93
N TYR A 30 -9.13 -8.34 23.91
CA TYR A 30 -10.26 -9.28 23.77
C TYR A 30 -11.37 -8.75 22.87
N LEU A 31 -11.49 -7.43 22.73
CA LEU A 31 -12.51 -6.83 21.88
C LEU A 31 -12.28 -7.07 20.37
N ASN A 32 -11.05 -7.26 19.93
CA ASN A 32 -10.77 -7.46 18.50
C ASN A 32 -11.04 -8.89 18.00
N GLU A 33 -10.94 -9.90 18.84
CA GLU A 33 -11.23 -11.29 18.46
C GLU A 33 -12.70 -11.70 18.72
N VAL A 34 -13.30 -11.20 19.77
CA VAL A 34 -14.70 -11.52 20.14
C VAL A 34 -15.71 -10.74 19.29
N VAL A 35 -15.35 -9.54 18.82
CA VAL A 35 -16.17 -8.69 17.94
C VAL A 35 -16.35 -9.28 16.53
N ALA A 36 -15.54 -10.27 16.13
CA ALA A 36 -15.69 -10.95 14.84
C ALA A 36 -17.02 -11.72 14.70
N TYR A 37 -17.72 -12.02 15.77
CA TYR A 37 -18.96 -12.80 15.79
C TYR A 37 -20.22 -12.00 16.16
N GLY A 38 -20.07 -10.76 16.62
CA GLY A 38 -21.23 -9.87 16.83
C GLY A 38 -21.72 -9.30 15.50
N ARG A 39 -23.04 -9.19 15.30
CA ARG A 39 -23.62 -8.38 14.23
C ARG A 39 -23.30 -6.90 14.50
N LYS A 40 -22.05 -6.47 14.24
CA LYS A 40 -21.81 -5.03 14.10
C LYS A 40 -22.51 -4.56 12.84
N PRO A 41 -23.31 -3.49 12.90
CA PRO A 41 -23.77 -2.83 11.68
C PRO A 41 -22.52 -2.54 10.84
N TYR A 42 -22.64 -2.73 9.53
CA TYR A 42 -21.58 -2.44 8.61
C TYR A 42 -21.15 -0.96 8.74
N GLU A 43 -20.00 -0.69 9.34
CA GLU A 43 -19.56 0.67 9.69
C GLU A 43 -18.92 1.40 8.51
N GLU A 44 -18.33 0.66 7.57
CA GLU A 44 -17.58 1.25 6.46
C GLU A 44 -18.44 1.38 5.20
N VAL A 45 -18.48 2.58 4.63
CA VAL A 45 -19.14 2.83 3.34
C VAL A 45 -18.39 2.14 2.19
N ILE A 46 -17.04 2.15 2.26
CA ILE A 46 -16.18 1.40 1.36
C ILE A 46 -15.31 0.47 2.21
N PRO A 47 -15.46 -0.86 2.10
CA PRO A 47 -14.63 -1.79 2.83
C PRO A 47 -13.22 -1.83 2.26
N ALA A 48 -12.26 -1.95 3.14
CA ALA A 48 -10.90 -2.27 2.76
C ALA A 48 -10.77 -3.71 2.26
N GLN A 49 -9.82 -3.94 1.38
CA GLN A 49 -9.16 -5.24 1.26
C GLN A 49 -8.10 -5.30 2.36
N THR A 50 -8.15 -6.33 3.19
CA THR A 50 -7.32 -6.40 4.41
C THR A 50 -6.51 -7.69 4.42
N LEU A 51 -5.22 -7.57 4.73
CA LEU A 51 -4.33 -8.66 5.09
C LEU A 51 -3.87 -8.46 6.53
N SER A 52 -4.09 -9.45 7.39
CA SER A 52 -3.70 -9.38 8.80
C SER A 52 -3.48 -10.76 9.40
N GLY A 53 -2.80 -10.83 10.56
CA GLY A 53 -2.61 -12.05 11.35
C GLY A 53 -2.01 -13.21 10.53
N LYS A 54 -2.59 -14.41 10.71
CA LYS A 54 -2.12 -15.64 10.05
C LYS A 54 -2.07 -15.55 8.52
N GLN A 55 -2.98 -14.79 7.90
CA GLN A 55 -2.97 -14.59 6.45
C GLN A 55 -1.71 -13.85 5.98
N LEU A 56 -1.37 -12.75 6.66
CA LEU A 56 -0.16 -11.99 6.34
C LEU A 56 1.11 -12.82 6.58
N GLU A 57 1.14 -13.58 7.67
CA GLU A 57 2.27 -14.46 8.00
C GLU A 57 2.42 -15.63 7.00
N GLY A 58 1.30 -16.15 6.49
CA GLY A 58 1.28 -17.29 5.58
C GLY A 58 1.68 -16.99 4.13
N LEU A 59 1.73 -15.71 3.73
CA LEU A 59 2.05 -15.33 2.35
C LEU A 59 3.52 -15.55 1.96
N GLY A 60 4.39 -15.86 2.90
CA GLY A 60 5.82 -16.00 2.60
C GLY A 60 6.46 -14.73 2.04
N ALA A 61 5.91 -13.55 2.34
CA ALA A 61 6.37 -12.27 1.85
C ALA A 61 7.49 -11.70 2.73
N LEU A 62 8.51 -11.09 2.13
CA LEU A 62 9.59 -10.39 2.86
C LEU A 62 9.26 -8.94 3.12
N SER A 63 8.53 -8.32 2.21
CA SER A 63 8.19 -6.89 2.28
C SER A 63 6.70 -6.66 2.12
N VAL A 64 6.26 -5.46 2.47
CA VAL A 64 4.88 -5.00 2.24
C VAL A 64 4.52 -5.11 0.76
N ALA A 65 5.43 -4.77 -0.15
CA ALA A 65 5.19 -4.88 -1.59
C ALA A 65 4.85 -6.32 -2.03
N ASP A 66 5.55 -7.32 -1.47
CA ASP A 66 5.31 -8.72 -1.79
C ASP A 66 3.96 -9.21 -1.26
N ALA A 67 3.47 -8.67 -0.15
CA ALA A 67 2.17 -9.04 0.43
C ALA A 67 1.00 -8.44 -0.36
N ILE A 68 1.08 -7.17 -0.75
CA ILE A 68 -0.05 -6.47 -1.38
C ILE A 68 -0.34 -6.90 -2.81
N ARG A 69 0.56 -7.62 -3.49
CA ARG A 69 0.33 -8.16 -4.84
C ARG A 69 -0.84 -9.16 -4.91
N TYR A 70 -1.32 -9.65 -3.76
CA TYR A 70 -2.47 -10.55 -3.66
C TYR A 70 -3.82 -9.82 -3.59
N PHE A 71 -3.85 -8.49 -3.49
CA PHE A 71 -5.07 -7.71 -3.55
C PHE A 71 -5.58 -7.57 -5.00
N SER A 72 -6.91 -7.57 -5.17
CA SER A 72 -7.50 -7.26 -6.47
C SER A 72 -7.26 -5.80 -6.86
N GLY A 73 -7.09 -5.53 -8.14
CA GLY A 73 -6.81 -4.19 -8.67
C GLY A 73 -5.38 -3.70 -8.47
N VAL A 74 -4.51 -4.50 -7.86
CA VAL A 74 -3.11 -4.13 -7.57
C VAL A 74 -2.17 -4.68 -8.61
N GLN A 75 -1.24 -3.84 -9.05
CA GLN A 75 -0.14 -4.21 -9.93
C GLN A 75 1.18 -3.82 -9.28
N LEU A 76 2.06 -4.80 -9.13
CA LEU A 76 3.41 -4.61 -8.63
C LEU A 76 4.38 -4.48 -9.81
N LYS A 77 5.14 -3.40 -9.86
CA LYS A 77 6.33 -3.27 -10.70
C LYS A 77 7.54 -3.64 -9.85
N ASP A 78 8.18 -4.75 -10.19
CA ASP A 78 9.34 -5.30 -9.50
C ASP A 78 10.52 -5.35 -10.47
N TYR A 79 11.63 -4.75 -10.10
CA TYR A 79 12.85 -4.68 -10.90
C TYR A 79 13.85 -5.80 -10.55
N GLY A 80 13.37 -6.80 -9.84
CA GLY A 80 14.06 -8.06 -9.56
C GLY A 80 14.88 -8.08 -8.27
N GLY A 81 14.95 -9.26 -7.66
CA GLY A 81 15.79 -9.55 -6.50
C GLY A 81 15.24 -9.07 -5.16
N VAL A 82 16.01 -9.36 -4.10
CA VAL A 82 15.66 -9.01 -2.71
C VAL A 82 15.70 -7.50 -2.49
N GLY A 83 16.66 -6.79 -3.09
CA GLY A 83 16.88 -5.35 -2.97
C GLY A 83 16.24 -4.51 -4.08
N GLY A 84 15.50 -5.11 -5.02
CA GLY A 84 14.90 -4.41 -6.15
C GLY A 84 13.90 -3.33 -5.73
N LEU A 85 13.81 -2.27 -6.53
CA LEU A 85 12.77 -1.26 -6.38
C LEU A 85 11.40 -1.92 -6.61
N LYS A 86 10.45 -1.68 -5.70
CA LYS A 86 9.09 -2.21 -5.77
C LYS A 86 8.07 -1.09 -5.64
N THR A 87 7.41 -0.77 -6.74
CA THR A 87 6.33 0.23 -6.76
C THR A 87 5.00 -0.42 -7.09
N VAL A 88 3.94 0.17 -6.56
CA VAL A 88 2.59 -0.37 -6.64
C VAL A 88 1.67 0.62 -7.33
N ASP A 89 0.81 0.11 -8.17
CA ASP A 89 -0.24 0.83 -8.86
C ASP A 89 -1.59 0.18 -8.54
N ILE A 90 -2.58 0.99 -8.21
CA ILE A 90 -3.97 0.55 -7.98
C ILE A 90 -4.81 0.97 -9.17
N ARG A 91 -5.49 0.00 -9.82
CA ARG A 91 -6.40 0.23 -10.95
C ARG A 91 -5.78 1.09 -12.06
N SER A 92 -4.49 0.90 -12.33
CA SER A 92 -3.72 1.60 -13.38
C SER A 92 -3.76 3.13 -13.34
N MET A 93 -4.04 3.72 -12.20
CA MET A 93 -4.04 5.17 -12.06
C MET A 93 -2.63 5.77 -11.96
N GLY A 94 -1.62 4.93 -11.71
CA GLY A 94 -0.23 5.30 -11.52
C GLY A 94 0.16 5.35 -10.04
N SER A 95 1.38 4.91 -9.75
CA SER A 95 1.92 4.86 -8.38
C SER A 95 1.97 6.23 -7.69
N ASN A 96 2.03 7.31 -8.45
CA ASN A 96 2.07 8.70 -7.94
C ASN A 96 0.70 9.21 -7.46
N HIS A 97 -0.39 8.54 -7.78
CA HIS A 97 -1.74 8.87 -7.31
C HIS A 97 -2.13 8.15 -6.03
N MET A 98 -1.22 7.35 -5.47
CA MET A 98 -1.46 6.53 -4.29
C MET A 98 -0.99 7.22 -3.02
N GLY A 99 -1.78 7.10 -1.96
CA GLY A 99 -1.39 7.43 -0.59
C GLY A 99 -0.89 6.17 0.14
N VAL A 100 0.28 6.23 0.75
CA VAL A 100 0.76 5.19 1.67
C VAL A 100 0.82 5.79 3.07
N PHE A 101 0.10 5.20 4.00
CA PHE A 101 0.00 5.69 5.37
C PHE A 101 0.63 4.68 6.33
N TYR A 102 1.53 5.16 7.18
CA TYR A 102 2.19 4.37 8.20
C TYR A 102 1.66 4.80 9.57
N ASP A 103 0.88 3.92 10.22
CA ASP A 103 0.11 4.22 11.44
C ASP A 103 -0.76 5.50 11.34
N GLY A 104 -1.34 5.76 10.15
CA GLY A 104 -2.27 6.87 9.92
C GLY A 104 -1.62 8.17 9.43
N ILE A 105 -0.29 8.24 9.31
CA ILE A 105 0.42 9.40 8.78
C ILE A 105 1.03 9.07 7.44
N GLN A 106 0.78 9.90 6.42
CA GLN A 106 1.24 9.66 5.06
C GLN A 106 2.77 9.69 4.97
N LEU A 107 3.32 8.68 4.30
CA LEU A 107 4.71 8.67 3.86
C LEU A 107 4.81 9.54 2.59
N GLY A 108 5.60 10.59 2.67
CA GLY A 108 5.78 11.53 1.57
C GLY A 108 7.07 11.26 0.80
N ASN A 109 7.07 11.57 -0.48
CA ASN A 109 8.27 11.70 -1.30
C ASN A 109 8.04 12.80 -2.34
N ALA A 110 8.44 14.02 -2.02
CA ALA A 110 8.29 15.16 -2.92
C ALA A 110 9.25 15.12 -4.11
N GLN A 111 10.36 14.35 -4.01
CA GLN A 111 11.35 14.21 -5.07
C GLN A 111 10.77 13.49 -6.29
N ASN A 112 10.21 12.27 -6.11
CA ASN A 112 9.72 11.43 -7.21
C ASN A 112 8.26 10.97 -7.06
N GLY A 113 7.58 11.31 -5.95
CA GLY A 113 6.17 11.03 -5.73
C GLY A 113 5.82 9.57 -5.42
N GLN A 114 6.81 8.68 -5.30
CA GLN A 114 6.59 7.25 -5.11
C GLN A 114 7.20 6.78 -3.79
N VAL A 115 6.54 5.83 -3.15
CA VAL A 115 7.02 5.13 -1.95
C VAL A 115 7.49 3.74 -2.35
N ASP A 116 8.77 3.41 -2.08
CA ASP A 116 9.30 2.06 -2.26
C ASP A 116 8.80 1.17 -1.11
N LEU A 117 7.78 0.35 -1.38
CA LEU A 117 7.20 -0.56 -0.40
C LEU A 117 8.08 -1.78 -0.11
N GLY A 118 9.14 -2.00 -0.88
CA GLY A 118 10.17 -2.99 -0.59
C GLY A 118 11.01 -2.66 0.67
N LYS A 119 11.02 -1.38 1.08
CA LYS A 119 11.74 -0.93 2.28
C LYS A 119 11.02 -1.26 3.59
N PHE A 120 9.74 -1.68 3.58
CA PHE A 120 8.96 -1.94 4.78
C PHE A 120 8.84 -3.44 5.03
N SER A 121 9.34 -3.88 6.20
CA SER A 121 9.26 -5.27 6.66
C SER A 121 7.89 -5.61 7.19
N LEU A 122 7.50 -6.89 7.04
CA LEU A 122 6.27 -7.41 7.63
C LEU A 122 6.41 -7.77 9.12
N ASP A 123 7.62 -7.84 9.68
CA ASP A 123 7.81 -8.26 11.08
C ASP A 123 7.14 -7.35 12.09
N ASN A 124 7.09 -6.05 11.79
CA ASN A 124 6.43 -5.05 12.61
C ASN A 124 5.02 -4.68 12.13
N ILE A 125 4.53 -5.24 11.02
CA ILE A 125 3.20 -4.95 10.48
C ILE A 125 2.18 -5.94 11.06
N GLU A 126 1.10 -5.43 11.63
CA GLU A 126 -0.06 -6.21 12.10
C GLU A 126 -1.11 -6.35 11.00
N GLN A 127 -1.29 -5.28 10.21
CA GLN A 127 -2.36 -5.22 9.22
C GLN A 127 -1.99 -4.30 8.06
N ILE A 128 -2.39 -4.70 6.87
CA ILE A 128 -2.32 -3.90 5.65
C ILE A 128 -3.74 -3.76 5.11
N ASP A 129 -4.22 -2.52 4.99
CA ASP A 129 -5.51 -2.20 4.40
C ASP A 129 -5.33 -1.44 3.09
N LEU A 130 -6.05 -1.85 2.06
CA LEU A 130 -6.11 -1.15 0.79
C LEU A 130 -7.54 -0.65 0.54
N TYR A 131 -7.66 0.65 0.27
CA TYR A 131 -8.90 1.32 -0.09
C TYR A 131 -8.84 1.79 -1.55
N ASN A 132 -9.86 1.44 -2.31
CA ASN A 132 -10.08 1.98 -3.65
C ASN A 132 -10.76 3.36 -3.51
N GLY A 133 -9.99 4.43 -3.57
CA GLY A 133 -10.46 5.79 -3.35
C GLY A 133 -9.92 6.39 -2.04
N GLN A 134 -10.67 6.34 -0.96
CA GLN A 134 -10.27 6.83 0.36
C GLN A 134 -10.83 5.96 1.47
N ARG A 135 -10.30 6.13 2.67
CA ARG A 135 -10.82 5.49 3.88
C ARG A 135 -12.25 5.95 4.17
N SER A 136 -13.06 5.03 4.72
CA SER A 136 -14.49 5.31 4.98
C SER A 136 -14.78 6.19 6.18
N THR A 137 -13.79 6.47 7.04
CA THR A 137 -13.99 7.38 8.16
C THR A 137 -13.83 8.83 7.72
N ILE A 138 -14.69 9.73 8.22
CA ILE A 138 -14.50 11.17 8.04
C ILE A 138 -13.50 11.75 9.04
N PHE A 139 -13.27 11.08 10.19
CA PHE A 139 -12.29 11.50 11.19
C PHE A 139 -10.89 11.06 10.74
N SER A 140 -10.31 11.88 9.90
CA SER A 140 -9.04 11.62 9.22
C SER A 140 -8.31 12.92 8.92
N SER A 141 -7.01 12.84 8.66
CA SER A 141 -6.24 14.00 8.16
C SER A 141 -6.75 14.47 6.80
N ALA A 142 -6.52 15.71 6.44
CA ALA A 142 -6.93 16.24 5.12
C ALA A 142 -6.26 15.47 3.97
N LYS A 143 -5.06 14.93 4.17
CA LYS A 143 -4.35 14.09 3.19
C LYS A 143 -5.06 12.80 2.84
N ASP A 144 -5.80 12.20 3.77
CA ASP A 144 -6.58 10.99 3.52
C ASP A 144 -7.62 11.18 2.40
N PHE A 145 -8.12 12.39 2.23
CA PHE A 145 -9.10 12.74 1.19
C PHE A 145 -8.46 12.98 -0.19
N GLY A 146 -7.14 13.15 -0.26
CA GLY A 146 -6.43 13.57 -1.48
C GLY A 146 -6.10 12.47 -2.49
N SER A 147 -5.91 11.23 -2.04
CA SER A 147 -5.38 10.13 -2.85
C SER A 147 -6.46 9.43 -3.67
N SER A 148 -6.09 8.90 -4.85
CA SER A 148 -6.99 8.08 -5.70
C SER A 148 -7.15 6.65 -5.19
N GLY A 149 -6.17 6.16 -4.46
CA GLY A 149 -6.16 4.88 -3.74
C GLY A 149 -5.25 5.01 -2.54
N SER A 150 -5.50 4.24 -1.48
CA SER A 150 -4.75 4.39 -0.23
C SER A 150 -4.39 3.04 0.36
N ILE A 151 -3.15 2.91 0.82
CA ILE A 151 -2.62 1.77 1.55
C ILE A 151 -2.31 2.22 2.97
N TYR A 152 -2.87 1.53 3.96
CA TYR A 152 -2.59 1.78 5.36
C TYR A 152 -1.80 0.62 5.94
N LEU A 153 -0.61 0.93 6.43
CA LEU A 153 0.28 0.02 7.13
C LEU A 153 0.11 0.28 8.62
N ARG A 154 -0.47 -0.69 9.31
CA ARG A 154 -0.65 -0.62 10.76
C ARG A 154 0.41 -1.49 11.42
N THR A 155 1.22 -0.90 12.29
CA THR A 155 2.23 -1.64 13.04
C THR A 155 1.63 -2.36 14.23
N ARG A 156 2.31 -3.41 14.69
CA ARG A 156 1.92 -4.20 15.86
C ARG A 156 1.96 -3.32 17.10
N ARG A 157 0.85 -3.26 17.82
CA ARG A 157 0.80 -2.65 19.16
C ARG A 157 1.11 -3.68 20.22
N PRO A 158 1.84 -3.32 21.29
CA PRO A 158 2.15 -4.23 22.39
C PRO A 158 0.90 -4.85 23.00
N LYS A 159 0.93 -6.17 23.19
CA LYS A 159 -0.15 -6.96 23.79
C LYS A 159 0.48 -7.85 24.85
N PHE A 160 0.04 -7.72 26.10
CA PHE A 160 0.62 -8.43 27.24
C PHE A 160 -0.37 -9.40 27.84
N ALA A 161 0.07 -10.65 28.07
CA ALA A 161 -0.70 -11.60 28.86
C ALA A 161 -0.76 -11.15 30.32
N ALA A 162 -1.77 -11.66 31.06
CA ALA A 162 -1.93 -11.34 32.48
C ALA A 162 -0.64 -11.63 33.26
N GLY A 163 -0.17 -10.66 34.05
CA GLY A 163 1.06 -10.78 34.83
C GLY A 163 2.37 -10.56 34.07
N ARG A 164 2.35 -10.48 32.74
CA ARG A 164 3.57 -10.18 31.95
C ARG A 164 3.77 -8.69 31.78
N ARG A 165 5.04 -8.28 31.77
CA ARG A 165 5.47 -6.92 31.47
C ARG A 165 6.32 -6.80 30.22
N ASP A 166 6.91 -7.92 29.79
CA ASP A 166 7.81 -7.98 28.65
C ASP A 166 7.37 -9.07 27.67
N ASN A 167 7.47 -8.77 26.39
CA ASN A 167 7.42 -9.73 25.30
C ASN A 167 8.71 -9.58 24.48
N LEU A 168 9.27 -10.70 24.06
CA LEU A 168 10.43 -10.75 23.19
C LEU A 168 10.13 -11.68 22.01
N SER A 169 10.38 -11.21 20.81
CA SER A 169 10.34 -12.04 19.60
C SER A 169 11.65 -11.89 18.85
N VAL A 170 12.32 -13.02 18.61
CA VAL A 170 13.55 -13.07 17.79
C VAL A 170 13.24 -13.92 16.57
N THR A 171 13.51 -13.38 15.39
CA THR A 171 13.29 -14.07 14.12
C THR A 171 14.60 -14.14 13.35
N PHE A 172 14.89 -15.28 12.79
CA PHE A 172 16.02 -15.48 11.87
C PHE A 172 15.52 -16.11 10.58
N ARG A 173 15.79 -15.45 9.43
CA ARG A 173 15.48 -15.98 8.10
C ARG A 173 16.74 -16.20 7.31
N THR A 174 16.77 -17.30 6.57
CA THR A 174 17.85 -17.63 5.65
C THR A 174 17.29 -18.40 4.44
N GLY A 175 18.08 -18.52 3.39
CA GLY A 175 17.65 -19.26 2.21
C GLY A 175 18.40 -18.86 0.93
N SER A 176 17.72 -18.99 -0.18
CA SER A 176 18.23 -18.63 -1.50
C SER A 176 18.73 -17.19 -1.54
N PHE A 177 19.59 -16.88 -2.49
CA PHE A 177 20.22 -15.56 -2.69
C PHE A 177 21.22 -15.17 -1.62
N GLY A 178 21.68 -16.12 -0.79
CA GLY A 178 22.53 -15.84 0.36
C GLY A 178 21.84 -14.96 1.40
N LEU A 179 20.51 -15.11 1.56
CA LEU A 179 19.71 -14.32 2.49
C LEU A 179 20.09 -14.62 3.94
N VAL A 180 20.37 -13.57 4.70
CA VAL A 180 20.54 -13.56 6.16
C VAL A 180 19.74 -12.38 6.70
N ASN A 181 18.66 -12.68 7.45
CA ASN A 181 17.73 -11.64 7.92
C ASN A 181 17.33 -11.90 9.38
N PRO A 182 18.18 -11.52 10.36
CA PRO A 182 17.80 -11.50 11.77
C PRO A 182 16.93 -10.29 12.07
N SER A 183 15.93 -10.48 12.94
CA SER A 183 15.15 -9.40 13.54
C SER A 183 14.85 -9.68 15.00
N VAL A 184 14.73 -8.61 15.78
CA VAL A 184 14.35 -8.65 17.19
C VAL A 184 13.27 -7.62 17.44
N ARG A 185 12.23 -8.02 18.15
CA ARG A 185 11.17 -7.15 18.65
C ARG A 185 11.06 -7.34 20.16
N TRP A 186 11.14 -6.24 20.88
CA TRP A 186 10.93 -6.19 22.32
C TRP A 186 9.79 -5.22 22.64
N GLU A 187 8.94 -5.62 23.58
CA GLU A 187 7.82 -4.82 24.07
C GLU A 187 7.88 -4.77 25.59
N HIS A 188 7.61 -3.58 26.15
CA HIS A 188 7.62 -3.38 27.59
C HIS A 188 6.38 -2.61 28.06
N LYS A 189 5.80 -3.08 29.16
CA LYS A 189 4.66 -2.44 29.84
C LYS A 189 5.14 -1.69 31.08
N PHE A 190 5.25 -0.38 30.99
CA PHE A 190 5.61 0.46 32.13
C PHE A 190 4.46 0.57 33.13
N SER A 191 3.22 0.71 32.63
CA SER A 191 2.00 0.81 33.45
C SER A 191 0.79 0.30 32.66
N GLN A 192 -0.39 0.32 33.27
CA GLN A 192 -1.64 -0.01 32.56
C GLN A 192 -1.95 0.97 31.41
N ARG A 193 -1.33 2.16 31.42
CA ARG A 193 -1.60 3.22 30.43
C ARG A 193 -0.40 3.53 29.53
N LEU A 194 0.78 2.95 29.79
CA LEU A 194 2.01 3.27 29.05
C LEU A 194 2.77 2.01 28.68
N SER A 195 3.07 1.85 27.41
CA SER A 195 3.91 0.77 26.89
C SER A 195 4.86 1.26 25.81
N ALA A 196 5.92 0.49 25.59
CA ALA A 196 6.89 0.72 24.51
C ALA A 196 7.04 -0.52 23.64
N ALA A 197 7.48 -0.30 22.41
CA ALA A 197 7.98 -1.34 21.52
C ALA A 197 9.25 -0.86 20.82
N ALA A 198 10.22 -1.74 20.69
CA ALA A 198 11.43 -1.55 19.90
C ALA A 198 11.57 -2.72 18.93
N ASN A 199 11.93 -2.42 17.69
CA ASN A 199 12.17 -3.41 16.66
C ASN A 199 13.45 -3.07 15.90
N ALA A 200 14.31 -4.08 15.68
CA ALA A 200 15.50 -3.95 14.86
C ALA A 200 15.56 -5.14 13.89
N GLU A 201 15.90 -4.86 12.65
CA GLU A 201 16.02 -5.87 11.59
C GLU A 201 17.22 -5.55 10.71
N PHE A 202 18.02 -6.56 10.46
CA PHE A 202 19.12 -6.50 9.49
C PHE A 202 18.82 -7.43 8.33
N THR A 203 19.10 -6.98 7.11
CA THR A 203 18.93 -7.78 5.90
C THR A 203 20.24 -7.76 5.13
N TYR A 204 20.79 -8.93 4.87
CA TYR A 204 21.86 -9.15 3.93
C TYR A 204 21.41 -10.16 2.87
N ALA A 205 21.68 -9.89 1.62
CA ALA A 205 21.54 -10.86 0.55
C ALA A 205 22.57 -10.60 -0.54
N THR A 206 23.10 -11.65 -1.16
CA THR A 206 23.95 -11.52 -2.36
C THR A 206 23.13 -11.20 -3.60
N GLY A 207 21.84 -11.50 -3.58
CA GLY A 207 20.91 -11.28 -4.70
C GLY A 207 21.24 -12.06 -5.96
N LYS A 208 22.13 -13.07 -5.88
CA LYS A 208 22.54 -13.88 -7.03
C LYS A 208 21.54 -14.99 -7.31
N TYR A 209 21.07 -15.10 -8.56
CA TYR A 209 20.21 -16.19 -9.02
C TYR A 209 20.43 -16.46 -10.51
N LYS A 210 20.15 -17.70 -10.92
CA LYS A 210 20.21 -18.09 -12.33
C LYS A 210 18.96 -17.60 -13.06
N PHE A 211 19.13 -17.17 -14.29
CA PHE A 211 18.04 -16.80 -15.19
C PHE A 211 18.40 -17.25 -16.61
N ARG A 212 17.39 -17.48 -17.44
CA ARG A 212 17.55 -17.75 -18.88
C ARG A 212 17.22 -16.48 -19.66
N TYR A 213 18.17 -15.99 -20.43
CA TYR A 213 18.00 -14.88 -21.36
C TYR A 213 17.77 -15.46 -22.77
N HIS A 214 16.52 -15.39 -23.21
CA HIS A 214 16.11 -15.91 -24.52
C HIS A 214 15.53 -14.78 -25.35
N LYS A 215 16.19 -14.42 -26.45
CA LYS A 215 15.75 -13.37 -27.38
C LYS A 215 15.75 -13.90 -28.81
N ARG A 216 14.79 -13.45 -29.58
CA ARG A 216 14.68 -13.76 -31.02
C ARG A 216 14.82 -12.47 -31.84
N TYR A 217 15.35 -12.59 -33.03
CA TYR A 217 15.26 -11.57 -34.07
C TYR A 217 13.83 -11.44 -34.59
N SER A 218 13.54 -10.37 -35.33
CA SER A 218 12.22 -10.16 -35.98
C SER A 218 11.83 -11.26 -36.98
N ASP A 219 12.79 -11.94 -37.57
CA ASP A 219 12.61 -13.09 -38.48
C ASP A 219 12.28 -14.40 -37.73
N GLY A 220 12.29 -14.40 -36.39
CA GLY A 220 12.02 -15.54 -35.54
C GLY A 220 13.25 -16.40 -35.20
N SER A 221 14.42 -16.14 -35.81
CA SER A 221 15.67 -16.82 -35.46
C SER A 221 16.13 -16.44 -34.03
N ILE A 222 16.91 -17.31 -33.39
CA ILE A 222 17.39 -17.09 -32.03
C ILE A 222 18.55 -16.12 -32.07
N ALA A 223 18.38 -14.96 -31.43
CA ALA A 223 19.47 -13.99 -31.22
C ALA A 223 20.38 -14.41 -30.08
N TRP A 224 19.80 -14.77 -28.92
CA TRP A 224 20.48 -15.26 -27.73
C TRP A 224 19.61 -16.30 -27.01
N ASP A 225 20.24 -17.38 -26.57
CA ASP A 225 19.68 -18.34 -25.61
C ASP A 225 20.79 -18.71 -24.62
N THR A 226 20.83 -17.98 -23.51
CA THR A 226 21.92 -18.07 -22.54
C THR A 226 21.36 -18.22 -21.15
N THR A 227 21.92 -19.14 -20.37
CA THR A 227 21.68 -19.20 -18.92
C THR A 227 22.84 -18.52 -18.20
N ALA A 228 22.53 -17.50 -17.44
CA ALA A 228 23.53 -16.72 -16.72
C ALA A 228 23.12 -16.53 -15.25
N THR A 229 24.04 -16.00 -14.45
CA THR A 229 23.77 -15.64 -13.06
C THR A 229 23.61 -14.14 -12.95
N ARG A 230 22.45 -13.68 -12.47
CA ARG A 230 22.17 -12.28 -12.15
C ARG A 230 23.16 -11.83 -11.10
N GLN A 231 23.77 -10.67 -11.31
CA GLN A 231 24.77 -10.07 -10.44
C GLN A 231 24.38 -8.65 -10.06
N ASN A 232 25.09 -8.07 -9.08
CA ASN A 232 24.83 -6.72 -8.56
C ASN A 232 23.39 -6.52 -8.08
N GLY A 233 22.80 -7.57 -7.47
CA GLY A 233 21.51 -7.53 -6.81
C GLY A 233 21.63 -7.62 -5.28
N ASP A 234 22.84 -7.43 -4.77
CA ASP A 234 23.14 -7.48 -3.34
C ASP A 234 22.51 -6.34 -2.56
N ILE A 235 22.22 -6.61 -1.30
CA ILE A 235 21.69 -5.62 -0.37
C ILE A 235 22.25 -5.82 1.03
N HIS A 236 22.57 -4.70 1.68
CA HIS A 236 22.81 -4.57 3.11
C HIS A 236 21.84 -3.52 3.63
N ALA A 237 20.97 -3.89 4.55
CA ALA A 237 19.98 -2.96 5.10
C ALA A 237 19.82 -3.15 6.59
N LEU A 238 19.74 -2.04 7.32
CA LEU A 238 19.40 -1.98 8.74
C LEU A 238 18.13 -1.16 8.90
N ARG A 239 17.17 -1.69 9.65
CA ARG A 239 15.95 -0.99 10.06
C ARG A 239 15.84 -1.01 11.57
N VAL A 240 15.55 0.15 12.15
CA VAL A 240 15.32 0.29 13.60
C VAL A 240 14.07 1.13 13.80
N GLU A 241 13.17 0.65 14.64
CA GLU A 241 11.95 1.35 15.03
C GLU A 241 11.81 1.38 16.54
N GLY A 242 11.40 2.52 17.08
CA GLY A 242 11.03 2.68 18.48
C GLY A 242 9.66 3.35 18.59
N SER A 243 8.79 2.86 19.46
CA SER A 243 7.45 3.42 19.64
C SER A 243 7.06 3.46 21.10
N LEU A 244 6.37 4.54 21.50
CA LEU A 244 5.70 4.67 22.78
C LEU A 244 4.20 4.79 22.53
N PHE A 245 3.41 4.13 23.37
CA PHE A 245 1.94 4.13 23.30
C PHE A 245 1.38 4.52 24.64
N GLY A 246 0.50 5.52 24.66
CA GLY A 246 -0.16 6.01 25.86
C GLY A 246 -1.67 5.96 25.73
N LEU A 247 -2.35 5.58 26.83
CA LEU A 247 -3.79 5.63 26.97
C LEU A 247 -4.15 6.78 27.91
N MET A 248 -5.16 7.55 27.52
CA MET A 248 -5.80 8.60 28.33
C MET A 248 -7.22 8.15 28.70
N GLU A 249 -7.90 8.86 29.57
CA GLU A 249 -9.28 8.50 29.96
C GLU A 249 -10.25 8.47 28.77
N ARG A 250 -10.10 9.40 27.82
CA ARG A 250 -10.97 9.54 26.65
C ARG A 250 -10.20 9.58 25.33
N GLY A 251 -8.98 9.04 25.33
CA GLY A 251 -8.14 9.12 24.15
C GLY A 251 -6.90 8.25 24.22
N SER A 252 -6.05 8.42 23.22
CA SER A 252 -4.77 7.72 23.13
C SER A 252 -3.76 8.56 22.36
N TRP A 253 -2.50 8.26 22.57
CA TRP A 253 -1.42 8.83 21.78
C TRP A 253 -0.36 7.80 21.49
N TYR A 254 0.37 8.01 20.44
CA TYR A 254 1.62 7.29 20.19
C TYR A 254 2.68 8.24 19.64
N THR A 255 3.94 7.89 19.84
CA THR A 255 5.08 8.47 19.16
C THR A 255 5.96 7.37 18.62
N LYS A 256 6.57 7.58 17.46
CA LYS A 256 7.39 6.61 16.74
C LYS A 256 8.62 7.27 16.15
N LEU A 257 9.74 6.58 16.29
CA LEU A 257 10.99 6.84 15.56
C LEU A 257 11.23 5.70 14.59
N TYR A 258 11.63 6.02 13.39
CA TYR A 258 11.98 5.07 12.32
C TYR A 258 13.32 5.47 11.72
N TYR A 259 14.20 4.51 11.59
CA TYR A 259 15.47 4.66 10.87
C TYR A 259 15.68 3.47 9.93
N TYR A 260 16.02 3.79 8.69
CA TYR A 260 16.40 2.82 7.67
C TYR A 260 17.69 3.27 7.00
N ASN A 261 18.66 2.35 6.88
CA ASN A 261 19.90 2.58 6.14
C ASN A 261 20.16 1.38 5.26
N SER A 262 20.43 1.61 3.98
CA SER A 262 20.80 0.53 3.07
C SER A 262 21.85 0.93 2.05
N GLU A 263 22.61 -0.06 1.63
CA GLU A 263 23.42 -0.07 0.44
C GLU A 263 22.98 -1.24 -0.43
N LYS A 264 22.75 -0.99 -1.72
CA LYS A 264 22.31 -2.02 -2.66
C LYS A 264 22.90 -1.84 -4.04
N GLY A 265 23.14 -2.95 -4.70
CA GLY A 265 23.42 -3.00 -6.12
C GLY A 265 22.13 -2.84 -6.92
N ILE A 266 22.25 -2.27 -8.10
CA ILE A 266 21.17 -2.19 -9.10
C ILE A 266 21.59 -3.01 -10.29
N PRO A 267 20.99 -4.21 -10.48
CA PRO A 267 21.44 -5.11 -11.54
C PRO A 267 21.17 -4.60 -12.97
N GLY A 268 20.35 -3.55 -13.13
CA GLY A 268 20.03 -2.94 -14.42
C GLY A 268 19.22 -3.85 -15.37
N ALA A 269 18.81 -3.33 -16.51
CA ALA A 269 18.16 -4.10 -17.57
C ALA A 269 19.18 -4.94 -18.37
N ILE A 270 18.80 -6.13 -18.84
CA ILE A 270 19.61 -6.92 -19.74
C ILE A 270 19.34 -6.49 -21.17
N VAL A 271 20.32 -5.80 -21.78
CA VAL A 271 20.22 -5.32 -23.15
C VAL A 271 21.42 -5.87 -23.95
N ASN A 272 21.17 -6.38 -25.14
CA ASN A 272 22.21 -6.93 -26.03
C ASN A 272 23.15 -7.94 -25.34
N ASN A 273 22.56 -8.84 -24.54
CA ASN A 273 23.30 -9.86 -23.78
C ASN A 273 24.28 -9.28 -22.74
N VAL A 274 24.10 -8.03 -22.33
CA VAL A 274 24.88 -7.37 -21.25
C VAL A 274 24.07 -7.44 -19.96
N TRP A 275 24.57 -8.16 -18.94
CA TRP A 275 23.90 -8.31 -17.63
C TRP A 275 24.83 -7.97 -16.45
N HIS A 276 26.00 -7.43 -16.73
CA HIS A 276 26.94 -6.95 -15.72
C HIS A 276 26.82 -5.43 -15.65
N HIS A 277 26.22 -4.93 -14.56
CA HIS A 277 26.10 -3.52 -14.26
C HIS A 277 26.72 -3.24 -12.90
N ALA A 278 27.32 -2.06 -12.72
CA ALA A 278 27.99 -1.65 -11.50
C ALA A 278 27.26 -0.53 -10.75
N GLN A 279 26.00 -0.28 -11.11
CA GLN A 279 25.19 0.77 -10.50
C GLN A 279 24.89 0.44 -9.05
N ARG A 280 24.96 1.44 -8.17
CA ARG A 280 24.72 1.28 -6.74
C ARG A 280 23.84 2.40 -6.21
N GLN A 281 23.11 2.09 -5.13
CA GLN A 281 22.27 3.04 -4.42
C GLN A 281 22.47 2.91 -2.91
N TRP A 282 22.54 4.06 -2.25
CA TRP A 282 22.52 4.19 -0.79
C TRP A 282 21.29 4.97 -0.38
N ASP A 283 20.56 4.46 0.59
CA ASP A 283 19.39 5.12 1.19
C ASP A 283 19.61 5.29 2.70
N ARG A 284 19.26 6.47 3.23
CA ARG A 284 19.09 6.71 4.66
C ARG A 284 17.80 7.45 4.86
N ASN A 285 16.86 6.83 5.55
CA ASN A 285 15.56 7.42 5.81
C ASN A 285 15.37 7.48 7.32
N PHE A 286 15.03 8.66 7.81
CA PHE A 286 14.69 8.88 9.22
C PHE A 286 13.36 9.60 9.27
N PHE A 287 12.45 9.16 10.13
CA PHE A 287 11.32 9.97 10.54
C PHE A 287 10.98 9.79 12.01
N ALA A 288 10.51 10.88 12.60
CA ALA A 288 9.85 10.93 13.88
C ALA A 288 8.40 11.35 13.66
N GLN A 289 7.46 10.59 14.16
CA GLN A 289 6.03 10.91 14.02
C GLN A 289 5.25 10.62 15.30
N GLY A 290 4.13 11.31 15.46
CA GLY A 290 3.22 11.10 16.57
C GLY A 290 1.77 11.41 16.20
N ASN A 291 0.88 10.73 16.90
CA ASN A 291 -0.55 10.96 16.85
C ASN A 291 -1.06 11.15 18.28
N TRP A 292 -1.92 12.07 18.43
CA TRP A 292 -2.67 12.30 19.65
C TRP A 292 -4.14 12.48 19.30
N GLN A 293 -5.02 11.73 19.97
CA GLN A 293 -6.46 11.84 19.78
C GLN A 293 -7.17 11.83 21.12
N ASN A 294 -8.18 12.67 21.26
CA ASN A 294 -8.97 12.75 22.49
C ASN A 294 -10.42 13.13 22.17
N LYS A 295 -11.34 12.64 22.99
CA LYS A 295 -12.75 12.96 22.92
C LYS A 295 -13.12 13.95 24.02
N TYR A 296 -13.71 15.08 23.65
CA TYR A 296 -14.17 16.13 24.53
C TYR A 296 -15.70 16.14 24.62
N GLY A 297 -16.21 15.88 25.82
CA GLY A 297 -17.64 15.65 25.99
C GLY A 297 -18.14 14.45 25.17
N GLU A 298 -19.39 14.52 24.70
CA GLU A 298 -20.03 13.47 23.92
C GLU A 298 -19.99 13.75 22.40
N ARG A 299 -19.66 14.96 22.00
CA ARG A 299 -19.86 15.43 20.63
C ARG A 299 -18.61 15.75 19.85
N TRP A 300 -17.50 16.09 20.50
CA TRP A 300 -16.30 16.55 19.81
C TRP A 300 -15.13 15.62 20.02
N GLU A 301 -14.48 15.27 18.92
CA GLU A 301 -13.24 14.49 18.91
C GLU A 301 -12.17 15.25 18.14
N LEU A 302 -10.97 15.33 18.72
CA LEU A 302 -9.82 15.99 18.13
C LEU A 302 -8.69 14.97 17.92
N MET A 303 -8.10 15.01 16.73
CA MET A 303 -6.88 14.27 16.41
C MET A 303 -5.82 15.23 15.89
N VAL A 304 -4.61 15.09 16.39
CA VAL A 304 -3.44 15.86 15.95
C VAL A 304 -2.36 14.88 15.53
N ASN A 305 -1.79 15.09 14.34
CA ASN A 305 -0.62 14.37 13.86
C ASN A 305 0.54 15.32 13.65
N ALA A 306 1.74 14.84 13.92
CA ALA A 306 2.98 15.56 13.61
C ALA A 306 4.02 14.58 13.07
N LYS A 307 4.83 15.03 12.11
CA LYS A 307 5.94 14.25 11.54
C LYS A 307 7.07 15.17 11.12
N TYR A 308 8.29 14.74 11.39
CA TYR A 308 9.51 15.22 10.76
C TYR A 308 10.17 14.05 10.02
N ALA A 309 10.61 14.26 8.79
CA ALA A 309 11.37 13.26 8.05
C ALA A 309 12.60 13.88 7.37
N HIS A 310 13.68 13.10 7.34
CA HIS A 310 14.90 13.40 6.63
C HIS A 310 15.34 12.20 5.82
N ASP A 311 15.38 12.35 4.50
CA ASP A 311 15.74 11.30 3.57
C ASP A 311 17.00 11.67 2.81
N TYR A 312 17.93 10.72 2.73
CA TYR A 312 19.13 10.79 1.89
C TYR A 312 19.10 9.65 0.88
N LEU A 313 19.40 9.98 -0.37
CA LEU A 313 19.59 9.02 -1.45
C LEU A 313 20.85 9.38 -2.23
N ARG A 314 21.73 8.40 -2.47
CA ARG A 314 22.84 8.49 -3.44
C ARG A 314 22.64 7.44 -4.51
N TYR A 315 22.70 7.85 -5.75
CA TYR A 315 22.74 6.96 -6.91
C TYR A 315 24.07 7.16 -7.64
N HIS A 316 24.79 6.06 -7.83
CA HIS A 316 26.08 6.04 -8.49
C HIS A 316 26.07 5.08 -9.67
N ASN A 317 26.38 5.57 -10.86
CA ASN A 317 26.66 4.78 -12.04
C ASN A 317 28.11 5.06 -12.50
N PRO A 318 29.04 4.10 -12.30
CA PRO A 318 30.43 4.28 -12.69
C PRO A 318 30.68 4.06 -14.18
N ASP A 319 29.67 3.67 -14.96
CA ASP A 319 29.80 3.40 -16.39
C ASP A 319 30.04 4.68 -17.18
N THR A 320 31.26 4.85 -17.65
CA THR A 320 31.68 6.03 -18.45
C THR A 320 31.34 5.88 -19.94
N THR A 321 30.95 4.68 -20.40
CA THR A 321 30.59 4.45 -21.82
C THR A 321 29.22 4.96 -22.14
N LEU A 322 28.30 5.00 -21.16
CA LEU A 322 26.95 5.55 -21.31
C LEU A 322 26.88 6.95 -20.68
N LEU A 323 26.94 7.01 -19.36
CA LEU A 323 26.93 8.25 -18.60
C LEU A 323 27.41 8.00 -17.17
N TYR A 324 28.52 8.61 -16.77
CA TYR A 324 28.92 8.63 -15.37
C TYR A 324 27.94 9.47 -14.55
N VAL A 325 27.40 8.91 -13.46
CA VAL A 325 26.48 9.60 -12.56
C VAL A 325 26.89 9.36 -11.11
N ASP A 326 27.00 10.41 -10.31
CA ASP A 326 27.09 10.34 -8.84
C ASP A 326 26.19 11.43 -8.24
N ASN A 327 24.91 11.13 -8.17
CA ASN A 327 23.90 12.06 -7.70
C ASN A 327 23.52 11.78 -6.24
N LYS A 328 23.51 12.82 -5.43
CA LYS A 328 23.10 12.79 -4.03
C LYS A 328 21.90 13.72 -3.85
N PHE A 329 20.94 13.26 -3.06
CA PHE A 329 19.70 13.98 -2.76
C PHE A 329 19.47 13.98 -1.26
N TRP A 330 19.04 15.12 -0.72
CA TRP A 330 18.60 15.29 0.66
C TRP A 330 17.22 15.93 0.64
N GLN A 331 16.24 15.25 1.23
CA GLN A 331 14.88 15.73 1.35
C GLN A 331 14.51 15.88 2.80
N ASP A 332 13.96 17.03 3.15
CA ASP A 332 13.41 17.33 4.48
C ASP A 332 11.90 17.51 4.37
N GLU A 333 11.16 17.01 5.36
CA GLU A 333 9.71 17.16 5.46
C GLU A 333 9.29 17.50 6.90
N ILE A 334 8.44 18.52 7.06
CA ILE A 334 7.68 18.79 8.28
C ILE A 334 6.21 18.68 7.94
N TYR A 335 5.46 17.94 8.73
CA TYR A 335 4.02 17.76 8.56
C TYR A 335 3.30 17.89 9.90
N ILE A 336 2.21 18.66 9.91
CA ILE A 336 1.31 18.84 11.04
C ILE A 336 -0.12 18.78 10.53
N SER A 337 -0.99 18.09 11.25
CA SER A 337 -2.39 17.88 10.90
C SER A 337 -3.28 18.00 12.12
N SER A 338 -4.46 18.58 11.94
CA SER A 338 -5.54 18.60 12.92
C SER A 338 -6.85 18.17 12.27
N ALA A 339 -7.52 17.15 12.82
CA ALA A 339 -8.87 16.73 12.41
C ALA A 339 -9.82 16.94 13.57
N ASN A 340 -10.97 17.57 13.31
CA ASN A 340 -11.96 18.01 14.29
C ASN A 340 -13.32 17.45 13.90
N LYS A 341 -13.66 16.28 14.46
CA LYS A 341 -14.95 15.65 14.23
C LYS A 341 -15.99 16.13 15.25
N CYS A 342 -17.14 16.56 14.77
CA CYS A 342 -18.27 16.95 15.58
C CYS A 342 -19.49 16.09 15.25
N LYS A 343 -20.14 15.53 16.27
CA LYS A 343 -21.44 14.87 16.17
C LYS A 343 -22.52 15.94 16.22
N ILE A 344 -23.17 16.19 15.07
CA ILE A 344 -24.17 17.24 14.91
C ILE A 344 -25.52 16.76 15.47
N LEU A 345 -25.96 15.56 15.08
CA LEU A 345 -27.22 14.96 15.47
C LEU A 345 -27.03 13.46 15.72
N GLU A 346 -27.60 13.01 16.82
CA GLU A 346 -27.77 11.56 17.12
C GLU A 346 -29.17 11.33 17.65
N ASP A 347 -29.98 10.57 16.90
CA ASP A 347 -31.35 10.19 17.27
C ASP A 347 -31.44 8.67 17.20
N PHE A 348 -31.32 8.02 18.34
CA PHE A 348 -31.35 6.57 18.44
C PHE A 348 -32.75 6.00 18.04
N ALA A 349 -33.86 6.73 18.32
CA ALA A 349 -35.17 6.26 18.01
C ALA A 349 -35.42 6.18 16.49
N ARG A 350 -34.84 7.10 15.74
CA ARG A 350 -34.88 7.15 14.28
C ARG A 350 -33.66 6.50 13.61
N GLY A 351 -32.72 5.94 14.39
CA GLY A 351 -31.50 5.37 13.87
C GLY A 351 -30.67 6.35 13.02
N MET A 352 -30.68 7.63 13.41
CA MET A 352 -30.01 8.72 12.68
C MET A 352 -28.73 9.14 13.38
N LEU A 353 -27.64 9.27 12.59
CA LEU A 353 -26.39 9.84 13.03
C LEU A 353 -25.88 10.78 11.95
N TRP A 354 -25.60 12.03 12.33
CA TRP A 354 -24.99 13.01 11.45
C TRP A 354 -23.74 13.56 12.09
N GLU A 355 -22.61 13.40 11.42
CA GLU A 355 -21.30 13.84 11.84
C GLU A 355 -20.68 14.74 10.77
N ALA A 356 -19.87 15.69 11.20
CA ALA A 356 -19.02 16.50 10.33
C ALA A 356 -17.60 16.55 10.87
N ASP A 357 -16.62 16.69 9.97
CA ASP A 357 -15.21 16.83 10.29
C ASP A 357 -14.60 17.99 9.51
N LEU A 358 -13.78 18.79 10.20
CA LEU A 358 -12.92 19.80 9.61
C LEU A 358 -11.48 19.41 9.88
N SER A 359 -10.76 19.08 8.80
CA SER A 359 -9.34 18.72 8.88
C SER A 359 -8.49 19.77 8.18
N VAL A 360 -7.38 20.14 8.82
CA VAL A 360 -6.39 21.06 8.29
C VAL A 360 -5.01 20.45 8.41
N ASP A 361 -4.29 20.36 7.30
CA ASP A 361 -2.95 19.82 7.23
C ASP A 361 -2.00 20.86 6.64
N TYR A 362 -0.86 21.01 7.25
CA TYR A 362 0.26 21.77 6.71
C TYR A 362 1.46 20.87 6.50
N GLN A 363 2.09 20.98 5.33
CA GLN A 363 3.33 20.27 5.01
C GLN A 363 4.33 21.22 4.36
N TRP A 364 5.57 21.11 4.81
CA TRP A 364 6.73 21.74 4.21
C TRP A 364 7.68 20.66 3.70
N ASN A 365 8.13 20.81 2.44
CA ASN A 365 9.14 19.93 1.83
C ASN A 365 10.26 20.77 1.24
N HIS A 366 11.49 20.30 1.41
CA HIS A 366 12.68 20.90 0.80
C HIS A 366 13.56 19.81 0.20
N LEU A 367 14.09 20.05 -1.01
CA LEU A 367 14.99 19.11 -1.69
C LEU A 367 16.28 19.80 -2.08
N ARG A 368 17.40 19.18 -1.73
CA ARG A 368 18.76 19.55 -2.20
C ARG A 368 19.35 18.40 -3.00
N ALA A 369 20.12 18.72 -4.03
CA ALA A 369 20.80 17.73 -4.85
C ALA A 369 22.19 18.21 -5.30
N THR A 370 23.04 17.26 -5.67
CA THR A 370 24.35 17.56 -6.30
C THR A 370 24.25 17.75 -7.81
N LEU A 371 23.05 17.63 -8.38
CA LEU A 371 22.83 17.88 -9.80
C LEU A 371 23.24 19.30 -10.16
N GLN A 372 23.90 19.44 -11.32
CA GLN A 372 24.24 20.74 -11.85
C GLN A 372 22.98 21.58 -12.06
N ASP A 373 23.05 22.85 -11.68
CA ASP A 373 21.97 23.85 -11.83
C ASP A 373 20.62 23.46 -11.19
N PHE A 374 20.64 22.56 -10.19
CA PHE A 374 19.43 22.15 -9.48
C PHE A 374 18.97 23.26 -8.51
N PRO A 375 17.70 23.71 -8.60
CA PRO A 375 17.25 24.96 -7.98
C PRO A 375 16.79 24.85 -6.52
N TYR A 376 17.13 23.78 -5.79
CA TYR A 376 16.76 23.56 -4.38
C TYR A 376 15.31 23.91 -4.04
N PRO A 377 14.32 23.21 -4.63
CA PRO A 377 12.94 23.57 -4.48
C PRO A 377 12.42 23.40 -3.07
N THR A 378 11.51 24.30 -2.69
CA THR A 378 10.75 24.22 -1.46
C THR A 378 9.26 24.28 -1.80
N ARG A 379 8.46 23.40 -1.20
CA ARG A 379 7.00 23.34 -1.35
C ARG A 379 6.32 23.50 0.00
N HIS A 380 5.41 24.46 0.07
CA HIS A 380 4.44 24.58 1.16
C HIS A 380 3.09 24.05 0.67
N THR A 381 2.49 23.17 1.42
CA THR A 381 1.19 22.57 1.12
C THR A 381 0.25 22.85 2.28
N LEU A 382 -0.89 23.47 2.00
CA LEU A 382 -1.99 23.63 2.94
C LEU A 382 -3.21 22.90 2.37
N LEU A 383 -3.67 21.88 3.09
CA LEU A 383 -4.86 21.12 2.76
C LEU A 383 -5.94 21.42 3.80
N THR A 384 -7.16 21.69 3.34
CA THR A 384 -8.32 21.85 4.23
C THR A 384 -9.45 20.99 3.70
N ALA A 385 -9.89 20.03 4.49
CA ALA A 385 -10.98 19.13 4.14
C ALA A 385 -12.19 19.40 5.03
N LEU A 386 -13.34 19.59 4.38
CA LEU A 386 -14.65 19.54 5.05
C LEU A 386 -15.30 18.22 4.65
N ALA A 387 -15.60 17.37 5.62
CA ALA A 387 -16.25 16.09 5.39
C ALA A 387 -17.50 15.94 6.26
N THR A 388 -18.49 15.23 5.75
CA THR A 388 -19.72 14.93 6.49
C THR A 388 -20.16 13.49 6.24
N ALA A 389 -20.70 12.85 7.26
CA ALA A 389 -21.27 11.52 7.20
C ALA A 389 -22.67 11.51 7.80
N PHE A 390 -23.60 10.98 7.04
CA PHE A 390 -25.01 10.83 7.44
C PHE A 390 -25.38 9.36 7.39
N THR A 391 -25.90 8.84 8.49
CA THR A 391 -26.41 7.47 8.59
C THR A 391 -27.87 7.54 9.00
N ILE A 392 -28.74 6.83 8.29
CA ILE A 392 -30.11 6.62 8.69
C ILE A 392 -30.47 5.14 8.46
N HIS A 393 -30.75 4.43 9.54
CA HIS A 393 -31.00 2.99 9.52
C HIS A 393 -29.90 2.22 8.74
N ARG A 394 -30.21 1.81 7.50
CA ARG A 394 -29.37 1.01 6.63
C ARG A 394 -28.78 1.79 5.44
N PHE A 395 -29.01 3.08 5.40
CA PHE A 395 -28.43 3.98 4.41
C PHE A 395 -27.33 4.82 5.03
N LYS A 396 -26.21 4.92 4.36
CA LYS A 396 -25.10 5.78 4.74
C LYS A 396 -24.69 6.63 3.54
N ALA A 397 -24.51 7.91 3.77
CA ALA A 397 -23.96 8.86 2.81
C ALA A 397 -22.78 9.58 3.43
N GLN A 398 -21.74 9.77 2.64
CA GLN A 398 -20.57 10.52 3.04
C GLN A 398 -20.15 11.44 1.90
N ALA A 399 -19.85 12.70 2.21
CA ALA A 399 -19.34 13.66 1.26
C ALA A 399 -18.10 14.36 1.83
N SER A 400 -17.19 14.73 0.96
CA SER A 400 -16.03 15.54 1.32
C SER A 400 -15.64 16.50 0.21
N LEU A 401 -15.15 17.68 0.62
CA LEU A 401 -14.56 18.67 -0.25
C LEU A 401 -13.19 19.01 0.29
N LEU A 402 -12.16 18.71 -0.49
CA LEU A 402 -10.77 19.02 -0.14
C LEU A 402 -10.31 20.24 -0.93
N SER A 403 -9.90 21.27 -0.23
CA SER A 403 -9.15 22.44 -0.75
C SER A 403 -7.66 22.14 -0.70
N ASN A 404 -7.00 22.24 -1.82
CA ASN A 404 -5.59 21.93 -1.99
C ASN A 404 -4.86 23.21 -2.42
N PHE A 405 -4.03 23.76 -1.55
CA PHE A 405 -3.21 24.93 -1.83
C PHE A 405 -1.73 24.55 -1.77
N PHE A 406 -1.01 24.89 -2.83
CA PHE A 406 0.43 24.66 -2.97
C PHE A 406 1.13 25.94 -3.32
N SER A 407 2.29 26.16 -2.69
CA SER A 407 3.18 27.27 -2.98
C SER A 407 4.60 26.73 -3.12
N ASP A 408 5.09 26.73 -4.34
CA ASP A 408 6.43 26.29 -4.69
C ASP A 408 7.38 27.47 -4.85
N ARG A 409 8.57 27.33 -4.28
CA ARG A 409 9.68 28.27 -4.48
C ARG A 409 10.90 27.50 -4.92
N SER A 410 11.68 28.07 -5.83
CA SER A 410 12.97 27.49 -6.24
C SER A 410 14.04 28.57 -6.29
N THR A 411 15.25 28.21 -5.87
CA THR A 411 16.40 29.11 -5.84
C THR A 411 17.51 28.46 -6.68
N PRO A 412 17.97 29.07 -7.79
CA PRO A 412 19.05 28.51 -8.56
C PRO A 412 20.35 28.46 -7.73
N ARG A 413 21.16 27.44 -7.98
CA ARG A 413 22.40 27.20 -7.25
C ARG A 413 23.54 28.11 -7.67
N SER A 414 23.64 28.43 -8.94
CA SER A 414 24.63 29.36 -9.51
C SER A 414 23.94 30.57 -10.10
N GLY A 415 24.66 31.69 -10.18
CA GLY A 415 24.13 32.97 -10.65
C GLY A 415 23.73 33.05 -12.12
N ASP A 416 23.51 31.90 -12.79
CA ASP A 416 23.04 31.85 -14.14
C ASP A 416 21.58 32.30 -14.26
N VAL A 417 21.42 33.34 -15.00
CA VAL A 417 20.21 34.18 -15.17
C VAL A 417 19.01 33.46 -15.78
N VAL A 418 19.16 32.22 -16.23
CA VAL A 418 18.16 31.50 -17.03
C VAL A 418 17.06 30.86 -16.22
N MET A 419 17.28 30.57 -14.92
CA MET A 419 16.29 30.01 -14.02
C MET A 419 16.01 30.95 -12.83
N GLY A 420 15.47 32.11 -13.09
CA GLY A 420 15.10 33.09 -12.06
C GLY A 420 14.27 32.46 -10.93
N HIS A 421 14.33 33.07 -9.74
CA HIS A 421 13.45 32.71 -8.61
C HIS A 421 12.02 32.53 -9.11
N ARG A 422 11.51 31.29 -9.07
CA ARG A 422 10.15 31.05 -9.51
C ARG A 422 9.29 30.74 -8.31
N HIS A 423 8.28 31.57 -8.15
CA HIS A 423 7.19 31.33 -7.22
C HIS A 423 5.98 30.86 -8.03
N SER A 424 5.43 29.69 -7.67
CA SER A 424 4.24 29.14 -8.31
C SER A 424 3.23 28.75 -7.26
N THR A 425 2.02 29.26 -7.38
CA THR A 425 0.90 28.85 -6.52
C THR A 425 -0.12 28.07 -7.32
N LYS A 426 -0.68 27.04 -6.72
CA LYS A 426 -1.78 26.25 -7.30
C LYS A 426 -2.84 26.04 -6.23
N HIS A 427 -4.08 26.32 -6.58
CA HIS A 427 -5.24 26.08 -5.71
C HIS A 427 -6.28 25.26 -6.47
N ARG A 428 -6.77 24.16 -5.86
CA ARG A 428 -7.73 23.25 -6.49
C ARG A 428 -8.67 22.66 -5.45
N PHE A 429 -9.91 22.42 -5.86
CA PHE A 429 -10.91 21.69 -5.06
C PHE A 429 -11.13 20.30 -5.63
N THR A 430 -11.20 19.32 -4.75
CA THR A 430 -11.45 17.91 -5.11
C THR A 430 -12.61 17.38 -4.28
N PRO A 431 -13.80 17.20 -4.91
CA PRO A 431 -14.98 16.63 -4.26
C PRO A 431 -14.96 15.11 -4.28
N ALA A 432 -15.60 14.50 -3.27
CA ALA A 432 -15.92 13.09 -3.26
C ALA A 432 -17.28 12.84 -2.57
N VAL A 433 -18.02 11.86 -3.07
CA VAL A 433 -19.31 11.43 -2.52
C VAL A 433 -19.35 9.91 -2.51
N PHE A 434 -19.77 9.33 -1.39
CA PHE A 434 -19.87 7.88 -1.17
C PHE A 434 -21.24 7.55 -0.62
N LEU A 435 -21.88 6.54 -1.17
CA LEU A 435 -23.19 6.06 -0.75
C LEU A 435 -23.12 4.56 -0.51
N SER A 436 -23.78 4.10 0.53
CA SER A 436 -23.96 2.68 0.84
C SER A 436 -25.36 2.40 1.33
N TYR A 437 -25.95 1.32 0.87
CA TYR A 437 -27.29 0.89 1.24
C TYR A 437 -27.36 -0.62 1.45
N GLN A 438 -27.95 -1.06 2.56
CA GLN A 438 -28.19 -2.46 2.86
C GLN A 438 -29.69 -2.76 2.63
N PRO A 439 -30.08 -3.41 1.51
CA PRO A 439 -31.49 -3.61 1.15
C PRO A 439 -32.26 -4.46 2.17
N TRP A 440 -31.62 -5.49 2.71
CA TRP A 440 -32.26 -6.46 3.59
C TRP A 440 -31.63 -6.49 4.98
N ALA A 441 -32.47 -6.48 6.02
CA ALA A 441 -32.00 -6.59 7.41
C ALA A 441 -31.42 -8.00 7.73
N ALA A 442 -32.01 -9.03 7.10
CA ALA A 442 -31.61 -10.42 7.35
C ALA A 442 -30.31 -10.83 6.68
N HIS A 443 -29.87 -10.12 5.67
CA HIS A 443 -28.69 -10.43 4.88
C HIS A 443 -27.70 -9.27 4.91
N ASP A 444 -26.46 -9.55 5.21
CA ASP A 444 -25.37 -8.56 5.15
C ASP A 444 -24.92 -8.39 3.68
N LEU A 445 -25.81 -7.82 2.88
CA LEU A 445 -25.59 -7.42 1.51
C LEU A 445 -25.60 -5.90 1.42
N ASN A 446 -24.49 -5.31 1.00
CA ASN A 446 -24.33 -3.87 0.85
C ASN A 446 -24.11 -3.50 -0.60
N LEU A 447 -24.95 -2.62 -1.11
CA LEU A 447 -24.77 -1.92 -2.37
C LEU A 447 -24.05 -0.60 -2.09
N ARG A 448 -23.06 -0.27 -2.89
CA ARG A 448 -22.25 0.93 -2.69
C ARG A 448 -21.91 1.60 -4.01
N THR A 449 -21.78 2.92 -3.97
CA THR A 449 -21.30 3.68 -5.10
C THR A 449 -20.49 4.87 -4.63
N PHE A 450 -19.54 5.30 -5.42
CA PHE A 450 -18.86 6.56 -5.16
C PHE A 450 -18.46 7.29 -6.44
N PHE A 451 -18.38 8.59 -6.29
CA PHE A 451 -17.71 9.52 -7.18
C PHE A 451 -16.59 10.20 -6.44
N LYS A 452 -15.39 10.25 -7.02
CA LYS A 452 -14.25 10.96 -6.44
C LYS A 452 -13.43 11.63 -7.52
N ARG A 453 -13.01 12.86 -7.24
CA ARG A 453 -11.96 13.54 -8.00
C ARG A 453 -10.73 13.71 -7.11
N ALA A 454 -9.58 13.31 -7.61
CA ALA A 454 -8.29 13.51 -6.96
C ALA A 454 -7.36 14.20 -7.93
N PHE A 455 -6.30 14.84 -7.43
CA PHE A 455 -5.29 15.41 -8.28
C PHE A 455 -3.89 15.15 -7.69
N ARG A 456 -2.88 15.29 -8.54
CA ARG A 456 -1.48 15.15 -8.19
C ARG A 456 -0.69 16.35 -8.65
N MET A 457 0.07 16.97 -7.74
CA MET A 457 1.08 17.97 -8.11
C MET A 457 2.27 17.29 -8.81
N PRO A 458 2.89 17.95 -9.81
CA PRO A 458 4.17 17.51 -10.34
C PRO A 458 5.19 17.37 -9.21
N THR A 459 6.04 16.34 -9.28
CA THR A 459 7.13 16.12 -8.32
C THR A 459 8.28 17.10 -8.57
N PHE A 460 9.21 17.18 -7.66
CA PHE A 460 10.40 18.00 -7.89
C PHE A 460 11.26 17.48 -9.04
N ASN A 461 11.31 16.15 -9.25
CA ASN A 461 11.97 15.59 -10.41
C ASN A 461 11.22 15.92 -11.72
N ASP A 462 9.89 15.85 -11.74
CA ASP A 462 9.10 16.24 -12.92
C ASP A 462 9.37 17.69 -13.34
N LEU A 463 9.59 18.58 -12.36
CA LEU A 463 9.79 20.02 -12.60
C LEU A 463 11.25 20.39 -12.88
N TYR A 464 12.21 19.80 -12.14
CA TYR A 464 13.56 20.37 -12.02
C TYR A 464 14.71 19.39 -12.33
N TYR A 465 14.42 18.11 -12.67
CA TYR A 465 15.48 17.15 -12.94
C TYR A 465 16.22 17.50 -14.25
N THR A 466 17.32 18.20 -14.12
CA THR A 466 18.22 18.61 -15.22
C THR A 466 17.49 18.86 -16.56
N ASP A 467 17.90 18.21 -17.65
CA ASP A 467 17.35 18.36 -19.00
C ASP A 467 15.95 17.74 -19.22
N VAL A 468 15.46 16.91 -18.26
CA VAL A 468 14.19 16.18 -18.38
C VAL A 468 13.03 16.93 -17.77
N GLY A 469 13.28 17.69 -16.71
CA GLY A 469 12.25 18.44 -15.97
C GLY A 469 11.60 19.53 -16.80
N ASN A 470 10.34 19.83 -16.47
CA ASN A 470 9.58 20.90 -17.13
C ASN A 470 8.81 21.72 -16.09
N ILE A 471 9.26 22.93 -15.87
CA ILE A 471 8.68 23.87 -14.90
C ILE A 471 7.28 24.37 -15.26
N SER A 472 6.83 24.14 -16.50
CA SER A 472 5.50 24.55 -16.97
C SER A 472 4.40 23.53 -16.70
N LEU A 473 4.74 22.38 -16.11
CA LEU A 473 3.80 21.30 -15.83
C LEU A 473 2.63 21.75 -14.95
N GLN A 474 1.45 21.26 -15.33
CA GLN A 474 0.21 21.39 -14.58
C GLN A 474 -0.07 20.13 -13.77
N PRO A 475 -0.89 20.21 -12.72
CA PRO A 475 -1.33 19.02 -12.00
C PRO A 475 -2.09 18.03 -12.87
N GLU A 476 -1.93 16.73 -12.59
CA GLU A 476 -2.77 15.67 -13.16
C GLU A 476 -4.09 15.52 -12.40
N TYR A 477 -5.13 15.08 -13.07
CA TYR A 477 -6.43 14.79 -12.46
C TYR A 477 -6.82 13.32 -12.67
N ALA A 478 -7.30 12.70 -11.60
CA ALA A 478 -7.96 11.40 -11.64
C ALA A 478 -9.42 11.56 -11.21
N THR A 479 -10.34 11.15 -12.07
CA THR A 479 -11.79 11.12 -11.78
C THR A 479 -12.25 9.68 -11.77
N GLN A 480 -12.94 9.28 -10.72
CA GLN A 480 -13.30 7.90 -10.42
C GLN A 480 -14.82 7.77 -10.21
N TRP A 481 -15.41 6.75 -10.81
CA TRP A 481 -16.77 6.27 -10.56
C TRP A 481 -16.69 4.80 -10.23
N ASN A 482 -17.40 4.38 -9.21
CA ASN A 482 -17.43 3.00 -8.76
C ASN A 482 -18.85 2.60 -8.34
N VAL A 483 -19.25 1.40 -8.71
CA VAL A 483 -20.44 0.72 -8.20
C VAL A 483 -20.00 -0.64 -7.69
N GLY A 484 -20.36 -0.99 -6.48
CA GLY A 484 -19.92 -2.22 -5.85
C GLY A 484 -20.99 -2.90 -5.03
N LEU A 485 -20.75 -4.18 -4.79
CA LEU A 485 -21.54 -5.07 -3.97
C LEU A 485 -20.64 -5.76 -2.97
N LEU A 486 -21.04 -5.80 -1.71
CA LEU A 486 -20.41 -6.59 -0.66
C LEU A 486 -21.41 -7.49 -0.02
N TYR A 487 -21.14 -8.80 -0.01
CA TYR A 487 -21.90 -9.79 0.73
C TYR A 487 -21.05 -10.42 1.82
N ARG A 488 -21.59 -10.54 3.03
CA ARG A 488 -20.98 -11.29 4.14
C ARG A 488 -22.00 -12.25 4.74
N ARG A 489 -21.49 -13.43 5.08
CA ARG A 489 -22.25 -14.40 5.88
C ARG A 489 -21.29 -15.02 6.91
N LEU A 490 -21.68 -15.01 8.16
CA LEU A 490 -20.98 -15.66 9.26
C LEU A 490 -21.87 -16.77 9.81
N ASN A 491 -21.33 -17.97 9.90
CA ASN A 491 -21.97 -19.13 10.51
C ASN A 491 -20.91 -19.91 11.29
N PRO A 492 -20.52 -19.47 12.50
CA PRO A 492 -19.37 -20.03 13.24
C PRO A 492 -19.49 -21.52 13.55
N GLN A 493 -20.70 -22.07 13.56
CA GLN A 493 -20.96 -23.49 13.86
C GLN A 493 -21.09 -24.36 12.60
N GLY A 494 -21.27 -23.77 11.43
CA GLY A 494 -21.40 -24.50 10.17
C GLY A 494 -20.07 -24.89 9.53
N PHE A 495 -20.13 -25.84 8.59
CA PHE A 495 -18.99 -26.19 7.73
C PHE A 495 -18.38 -24.94 7.07
N LEU A 496 -19.22 -24.10 6.49
CA LEU A 496 -18.83 -22.81 5.94
C LEU A 496 -18.99 -21.74 7.04
N ALA A 497 -17.90 -21.54 7.81
CA ALA A 497 -17.89 -20.67 8.97
C ALA A 497 -17.99 -19.18 8.61
N GLY A 498 -17.51 -18.80 7.44
CA GLY A 498 -17.60 -17.43 6.96
C GLY A 498 -17.46 -17.32 5.44
N VAL A 499 -18.19 -16.39 4.84
CA VAL A 499 -18.04 -16.00 3.42
C VAL A 499 -18.06 -14.48 3.35
N LYS A 500 -17.13 -13.91 2.58
CA LYS A 500 -17.12 -12.50 2.21
C LYS A 500 -16.86 -12.42 0.71
N VAL A 501 -17.75 -11.78 -0.03
CA VAL A 501 -17.60 -11.55 -1.48
C VAL A 501 -17.78 -10.08 -1.75
N SER A 502 -16.84 -9.49 -2.49
CA SER A 502 -16.90 -8.11 -2.96
C SER A 502 -16.72 -8.07 -4.47
N VAL A 503 -17.58 -7.35 -5.14
CA VAL A 503 -17.51 -7.09 -6.58
C VAL A 503 -17.62 -5.60 -6.80
N ASP A 504 -16.65 -5.00 -7.51
CA ASP A 504 -16.61 -3.58 -7.81
C ASP A 504 -16.41 -3.36 -9.30
N ALA A 505 -17.36 -2.70 -9.95
CA ALA A 505 -17.20 -2.20 -11.31
C ALA A 505 -16.82 -0.71 -11.26
N TYR A 506 -15.87 -0.31 -12.08
CA TYR A 506 -15.34 1.06 -12.05
C TYR A 506 -15.04 1.63 -13.42
N TYR A 507 -15.12 2.96 -13.49
CA TYR A 507 -14.65 3.76 -14.59
C TYR A 507 -13.78 4.89 -14.06
N ASN A 508 -12.51 4.94 -14.49
CA ASN A 508 -11.57 5.97 -14.08
C ASN A 508 -11.07 6.71 -15.33
N ARG A 509 -10.86 8.02 -15.18
CA ARG A 509 -10.30 8.87 -16.22
C ARG A 509 -9.16 9.68 -15.63
N ILE A 510 -7.98 9.61 -16.27
CA ILE A 510 -6.83 10.46 -15.96
C ILE A 510 -6.70 11.47 -17.09
N THR A 511 -6.51 12.76 -16.74
CA THR A 511 -6.26 13.84 -17.67
C THR A 511 -5.02 14.62 -17.25
N ASP A 512 -4.39 15.28 -18.21
CA ASP A 512 -3.15 16.04 -18.01
C ASP A 512 -2.03 15.18 -17.41
N LYS A 513 -2.03 13.88 -17.74
CA LYS A 513 -1.06 12.92 -17.21
C LYS A 513 0.35 13.35 -17.61
N ILE A 514 1.25 13.41 -16.63
CA ILE A 514 2.65 13.75 -16.85
C ILE A 514 3.36 12.51 -17.37
N ILE A 515 3.89 12.61 -18.58
CA ILE A 515 4.65 11.54 -19.23
C ILE A 515 5.96 12.10 -19.78
N ALA A 516 6.98 11.23 -19.82
CA ALA A 516 8.23 11.56 -20.49
C ALA A 516 8.07 11.33 -21.98
N VAL A 517 8.44 12.31 -22.79
CA VAL A 517 8.41 12.24 -24.25
C VAL A 517 9.76 12.67 -24.83
N PRO A 518 10.19 12.12 -25.98
CA PRO A 518 11.38 12.61 -26.69
C PRO A 518 11.22 14.08 -27.06
N LYS A 519 12.29 14.88 -26.93
CA LYS A 519 12.30 16.30 -27.29
C LYS A 519 12.16 16.56 -28.80
N GLY A 520 12.34 15.54 -29.62
CA GLY A 520 12.21 15.62 -31.10
C GLY A 520 12.49 14.27 -31.73
N THR A 521 12.11 14.10 -33.00
CA THR A 521 12.34 12.89 -33.79
C THR A 521 13.84 12.59 -33.85
N GLY A 522 14.24 11.39 -33.41
CA GLY A 522 15.66 10.96 -33.41
C GLY A 522 16.51 11.59 -32.31
N GLN A 523 15.94 12.29 -31.33
CA GLN A 523 16.68 12.82 -30.19
C GLN A 523 16.63 11.87 -29.00
N TYR A 524 17.77 11.64 -28.35
CA TYR A 524 17.90 10.85 -27.12
C TYR A 524 17.50 11.63 -25.85
N ARG A 525 17.11 12.90 -25.98
CA ARG A 525 16.69 13.74 -24.85
C ARG A 525 15.20 13.66 -24.64
N TRP A 526 14.80 13.46 -23.40
CA TRP A 526 13.40 13.36 -22.96
C TRP A 526 12.97 14.64 -22.25
N MET A 527 11.68 14.91 -22.21
CA MET A 527 11.08 16.02 -21.47
C MET A 527 9.75 15.59 -20.87
N MET A 528 9.46 16.04 -19.66
CA MET A 528 8.16 15.83 -19.02
C MET A 528 7.10 16.75 -19.60
N MET A 529 5.94 16.21 -19.96
CA MET A 529 4.81 16.97 -20.54
C MET A 529 3.46 16.47 -20.01
N ASN A 530 2.46 17.38 -19.95
CA ASN A 530 1.06 17.06 -19.62
C ASN A 530 0.30 16.63 -20.89
N LEU A 531 0.62 15.51 -21.46
CA LEU A 531 0.01 15.04 -22.71
C LEU A 531 -0.86 13.79 -22.52
N GLY A 532 -0.72 13.12 -21.39
CA GLY A 532 -1.35 11.85 -21.17
C GLY A 532 -2.85 11.96 -20.85
N LYS A 533 -3.66 11.15 -21.53
CA LYS A 533 -5.07 10.91 -21.21
C LYS A 533 -5.35 9.42 -21.20
N VAL A 534 -5.82 8.92 -20.08
CA VAL A 534 -6.06 7.50 -19.88
C VAL A 534 -7.52 7.27 -19.48
N LYS A 535 -8.16 6.25 -20.08
CA LYS A 535 -9.46 5.75 -19.67
C LYS A 535 -9.32 4.31 -19.19
N ILE A 536 -9.88 4.03 -18.03
CA ILE A 536 -9.76 2.74 -17.38
C ILE A 536 -11.16 2.25 -17.05
N ARG A 537 -11.50 1.04 -17.48
CA ARG A 537 -12.75 0.35 -17.15
C ARG A 537 -12.38 -1.01 -16.58
N GLY A 538 -13.04 -1.41 -15.51
CA GLY A 538 -12.71 -2.71 -14.94
C GLY A 538 -13.71 -3.22 -13.94
N VAL A 539 -13.47 -4.47 -13.55
CA VAL A 539 -14.21 -5.18 -12.49
C VAL A 539 -13.18 -5.87 -11.61
N ASP A 540 -13.26 -5.58 -10.32
CA ASP A 540 -12.50 -6.28 -9.28
C ASP A 540 -13.43 -7.22 -8.53
N VAL A 541 -13.00 -8.46 -8.35
CA VAL A 541 -13.68 -9.47 -7.54
C VAL A 541 -12.73 -9.91 -6.45
N SER A 542 -13.20 -9.92 -5.21
CA SER A 542 -12.52 -10.58 -4.10
C SER A 542 -13.50 -11.48 -3.36
N ALA A 543 -13.11 -12.72 -3.11
CA ALA A 543 -13.90 -13.68 -2.37
C ALA A 543 -13.05 -14.34 -1.30
N ARG A 544 -13.60 -14.47 -0.12
CA ARG A 544 -13.00 -15.18 1.00
C ARG A 544 -13.99 -16.18 1.57
N ALA A 545 -13.53 -17.39 1.78
CA ALA A 545 -14.27 -18.43 2.46
C ALA A 545 -13.44 -19.01 3.60
N THR A 546 -14.03 -19.12 4.79
CA THR A 546 -13.47 -19.81 5.95
C THR A 546 -14.28 -21.07 6.19
N MET A 547 -13.63 -22.23 6.17
CA MET A 547 -14.25 -23.52 6.32
C MET A 547 -13.75 -24.20 7.61
N ARG A 548 -14.66 -24.80 8.33
CA ARG A 548 -14.34 -25.68 9.49
C ARG A 548 -14.52 -27.12 9.06
N LEU A 549 -13.40 -27.77 8.76
CA LEU A 549 -13.37 -29.16 8.29
C LEU A 549 -13.51 -30.16 9.44
N ALA A 550 -12.93 -29.83 10.61
CA ALA A 550 -13.05 -30.57 11.86
C ALA A 550 -12.85 -29.64 13.06
N ARG A 551 -12.96 -30.15 14.30
CA ARG A 551 -12.75 -29.35 15.53
C ARG A 551 -11.41 -28.60 15.55
N SER A 552 -10.35 -29.22 15.06
CA SER A 552 -8.98 -28.68 15.05
C SER A 552 -8.45 -28.42 13.64
N LEU A 553 -9.29 -28.47 12.61
CA LEU A 553 -8.90 -28.30 11.22
C LEU A 553 -9.76 -27.21 10.57
N THR A 554 -9.12 -26.11 10.21
CA THR A 554 -9.76 -25.00 9.49
C THR A 554 -9.03 -24.75 8.18
N ALA A 555 -9.77 -24.29 7.19
CA ALA A 555 -9.22 -23.86 5.91
C ALA A 555 -9.79 -22.49 5.54
N ASP A 556 -8.92 -21.60 5.07
CA ASP A 556 -9.27 -20.31 4.50
C ASP A 556 -8.86 -20.29 3.03
N VAL A 557 -9.72 -19.80 2.17
CA VAL A 557 -9.41 -19.55 0.76
C VAL A 557 -9.75 -18.11 0.43
N ASN A 558 -8.77 -17.40 -0.14
CA ASN A 558 -8.94 -16.06 -0.66
C ASN A 558 -8.72 -16.11 -2.18
N LEU A 559 -9.65 -15.53 -2.93
CA LEU A 559 -9.57 -15.37 -4.38
C LEU A 559 -9.64 -13.88 -4.70
N SER A 560 -8.72 -13.43 -5.55
CA SER A 560 -8.74 -12.09 -6.14
C SER A 560 -8.71 -12.21 -7.65
N TYR A 561 -9.55 -11.45 -8.34
CA TYR A 561 -9.55 -11.37 -9.78
C TYR A 561 -9.81 -9.94 -10.22
N THR A 562 -9.08 -9.50 -11.24
CA THR A 562 -9.24 -8.19 -11.86
C THR A 562 -9.33 -8.34 -13.37
N TYR A 563 -10.42 -7.84 -13.92
CA TYR A 563 -10.51 -7.47 -15.33
C TYR A 563 -10.35 -5.97 -15.46
N GLN A 564 -9.38 -5.51 -16.26
CA GLN A 564 -9.07 -4.10 -16.35
C GLN A 564 -8.63 -3.71 -17.77
N ARG A 565 -9.40 -2.84 -18.39
CA ARG A 565 -9.08 -2.28 -19.69
C ARG A 565 -8.62 -0.84 -19.51
N ALA A 566 -7.30 -0.63 -19.40
CA ALA A 566 -6.68 0.68 -19.33
C ALA A 566 -6.08 1.04 -20.68
N GLN A 567 -6.56 2.13 -21.29
CA GLN A 567 -6.21 2.50 -22.65
C GLN A 567 -5.72 3.94 -22.74
N ASP A 568 -4.75 4.15 -23.64
CA ASP A 568 -4.20 5.45 -23.97
C ASP A 568 -5.13 6.21 -24.93
N TYR A 569 -5.51 7.42 -24.55
CA TYR A 569 -6.31 8.34 -25.36
C TYR A 569 -5.58 9.67 -25.58
N SER A 570 -4.26 9.68 -25.44
CA SER A 570 -3.44 10.92 -25.47
C SER A 570 -3.42 11.56 -26.87
N TYR A 571 -3.20 10.77 -27.90
CA TYR A 571 -3.01 11.25 -29.27
C TYR A 571 -4.01 10.63 -30.25
N PRO A 572 -5.18 11.26 -30.51
CA PRO A 572 -6.18 10.69 -31.42
C PRO A 572 -5.68 10.52 -32.87
N SER A 573 -4.70 11.30 -33.29
CA SER A 573 -4.09 11.19 -34.62
C SER A 573 -3.16 10.00 -34.79
N ASP A 574 -2.69 9.39 -33.67
CA ASP A 574 -1.80 8.24 -33.64
C ASP A 574 -2.61 6.92 -33.61
N ASN A 575 -3.52 6.73 -34.56
CA ASN A 575 -4.49 5.64 -34.63
C ASN A 575 -4.20 4.60 -35.74
N GLY A 576 -3.05 4.72 -36.43
CA GLY A 576 -2.60 3.77 -37.45
C GLY A 576 -2.02 2.48 -36.87
N ASP A 577 -1.59 1.58 -37.74
CA ASP A 577 -0.87 0.35 -37.36
C ASP A 577 0.40 0.72 -36.58
N GLY A 578 0.53 0.17 -35.38
CA GLY A 578 1.63 0.51 -34.47
C GLY A 578 1.44 1.80 -33.70
N GLY A 579 0.32 2.51 -33.86
CA GLY A 579 -0.02 3.70 -33.10
C GLY A 579 -0.40 3.40 -31.64
N THR A 580 -0.40 4.45 -30.79
CA THR A 580 -0.67 4.33 -29.34
C THR A 580 -2.13 4.57 -28.99
N TYR A 581 -2.91 5.21 -29.86
CA TYR A 581 -4.28 5.60 -29.56
C TYR A 581 -5.22 4.42 -29.36
N LYS A 582 -5.86 4.35 -28.19
CA LYS A 582 -6.64 3.21 -27.67
C LYS A 582 -5.83 1.94 -27.40
N GLY A 583 -4.51 2.02 -27.47
CA GLY A 583 -3.61 0.94 -27.06
C GLY A 583 -3.70 0.69 -25.57
N GLN A 584 -3.42 -0.54 -25.18
CA GLN A 584 -3.30 -0.95 -23.77
C GLN A 584 -2.10 -0.24 -23.15
N ILE A 585 -2.28 0.33 -21.96
CA ILE A 585 -1.19 0.99 -21.23
C ILE A 585 -0.08 -0.01 -20.93
N ALA A 586 1.17 0.47 -21.05
CA ALA A 586 2.37 -0.33 -20.81
C ALA A 586 2.33 -1.05 -19.45
N TYR A 587 2.66 -2.35 -19.45
CA TYR A 587 2.70 -3.24 -18.30
C TYR A 587 1.39 -3.44 -17.55
N VAL A 588 0.25 -3.08 -18.12
CA VAL A 588 -1.07 -3.28 -17.54
C VAL A 588 -1.74 -4.50 -18.19
N PRO A 589 -1.90 -5.63 -17.49
CA PRO A 589 -2.64 -6.77 -18.01
C PRO A 589 -4.15 -6.49 -18.00
N TRP A 590 -4.90 -7.06 -18.94
CA TRP A 590 -6.35 -7.01 -18.87
C TRP A 590 -6.92 -7.99 -17.84
N HIS A 591 -6.23 -9.11 -17.62
CA HIS A 591 -6.62 -10.14 -16.68
C HIS A 591 -5.49 -10.41 -15.69
N SER A 592 -5.80 -10.36 -14.40
CA SER A 592 -4.89 -10.78 -13.35
C SER A 592 -5.68 -11.37 -12.19
N GLY A 593 -5.03 -12.21 -11.38
CA GLY A 593 -5.69 -12.78 -10.23
C GLY A 593 -4.75 -13.57 -9.34
N SER A 594 -5.26 -13.92 -8.17
CA SER A 594 -4.55 -14.71 -7.18
C SER A 594 -5.48 -15.64 -6.43
N VAL A 595 -4.95 -16.76 -5.98
CA VAL A 595 -5.59 -17.66 -5.03
C VAL A 595 -4.64 -17.89 -3.87
N VAL A 596 -5.11 -17.68 -2.64
CA VAL A 596 -4.35 -17.97 -1.43
C VAL A 596 -5.16 -18.92 -0.59
N GLY A 597 -4.63 -20.13 -0.36
CA GLY A 597 -5.19 -21.15 0.51
C GLY A 597 -4.37 -21.25 1.79
N HIS A 598 -5.02 -21.37 2.93
CA HIS A 598 -4.40 -21.59 4.22
C HIS A 598 -5.14 -22.72 4.94
N VAL A 599 -4.42 -23.72 5.41
CA VAL A 599 -4.95 -24.82 6.20
C VAL A 599 -4.23 -24.82 7.54
N ASN A 600 -5.01 -24.71 8.60
CA ASN A 600 -4.51 -24.83 9.97
C ASN A 600 -5.01 -26.13 10.60
N TRP A 601 -4.07 -26.95 11.07
CA TRP A 601 -4.34 -28.16 11.84
C TRP A 601 -3.53 -28.14 13.14
N ARG A 602 -4.20 -27.73 14.24
CA ARG A 602 -3.53 -27.53 15.54
C ARG A 602 -2.38 -26.50 15.41
N ASP A 603 -1.15 -26.97 15.59
CA ASP A 603 0.09 -26.17 15.53
C ASP A 603 0.74 -26.17 14.15
N LEU A 604 0.18 -26.88 13.18
CA LEU A 604 0.63 -26.93 11.80
C LEU A 604 -0.19 -25.96 10.94
N ASP A 605 0.49 -25.06 10.27
CA ASP A 605 -0.08 -24.19 9.23
C ASP A 605 0.56 -24.55 7.88
N VAL A 606 -0.27 -24.77 6.86
CA VAL A 606 0.16 -24.97 5.47
C VAL A 606 -0.49 -23.92 4.60
N ASN A 607 0.31 -23.25 3.79
CA ASN A 607 -0.17 -22.21 2.88
C ASN A 607 0.21 -22.55 1.44
N TYR A 608 -0.68 -22.20 0.55
CA TYR A 608 -0.47 -22.23 -0.88
C TYR A 608 -0.88 -20.89 -1.46
N SER A 609 -0.08 -20.33 -2.35
CA SER A 609 -0.46 -19.14 -3.10
C SER A 609 -0.16 -19.28 -4.57
N PHE A 610 -1.07 -18.76 -5.37
CA PHE A 610 -1.01 -18.71 -6.83
C PHE A 610 -1.25 -17.27 -7.28
N ILE A 611 -0.44 -16.80 -8.23
CA ILE A 611 -0.63 -15.53 -8.92
C ILE A 611 -0.58 -15.78 -10.41
N TYR A 612 -1.49 -15.14 -11.13
CA TYR A 612 -1.52 -15.05 -12.58
C TYR A 612 -1.57 -13.59 -13.03
N VAL A 613 -0.70 -13.23 -13.96
CA VAL A 613 -0.69 -11.93 -14.65
C VAL A 613 -0.76 -12.21 -16.14
N GLY A 614 -1.82 -11.72 -16.77
CA GLY A 614 -2.10 -11.95 -18.19
C GLY A 614 -1.13 -11.24 -19.13
N GLU A 615 -1.38 -11.42 -20.42
CA GLU A 615 -0.61 -10.76 -21.46
C GLU A 615 -0.66 -9.24 -21.34
N ARG A 616 0.40 -8.59 -21.72
CA ARG A 616 0.60 -7.15 -21.65
C ARG A 616 1.57 -6.70 -22.73
N TYR A 617 1.79 -5.40 -22.80
CA TYR A 617 2.74 -4.79 -23.72
C TYR A 617 3.69 -3.88 -22.93
N HIS A 618 4.93 -3.75 -23.36
CA HIS A 618 5.89 -2.86 -22.69
C HIS A 618 5.79 -1.41 -23.17
N THR A 619 5.00 -1.12 -24.22
CA THR A 619 4.63 0.22 -24.68
C THR A 619 3.13 0.30 -24.95
N SER A 620 2.57 1.50 -25.13
CA SER A 620 1.17 1.66 -25.52
C SER A 620 0.93 1.38 -27.02
N ALA A 621 1.98 1.28 -27.83
CA ALA A 621 1.91 0.73 -29.20
C ALA A 621 1.83 -0.81 -29.09
N ASN A 622 0.64 -1.37 -29.22
CA ASN A 622 0.38 -2.78 -28.96
C ASN A 622 0.72 -3.65 -30.19
N THR A 623 1.97 -3.59 -30.62
CA THR A 623 2.48 -4.42 -31.70
C THR A 623 2.95 -5.78 -31.18
N ARG A 624 3.21 -6.71 -32.10
CA ARG A 624 3.71 -8.06 -31.77
C ARG A 624 5.07 -7.98 -31.07
N GLU A 625 5.92 -7.06 -31.46
CA GLU A 625 7.27 -6.86 -30.93
C GLU A 625 7.25 -6.33 -29.50
N ASN A 626 6.18 -5.61 -29.12
CA ASN A 626 5.99 -5.01 -27.81
C ASN A 626 5.22 -5.93 -26.84
N HIS A 627 4.83 -7.13 -27.28
CA HIS A 627 4.05 -8.07 -26.50
C HIS A 627 4.89 -8.78 -25.45
N GLU A 628 4.37 -8.83 -24.22
CA GLU A 628 4.94 -9.53 -23.07
C GLU A 628 4.05 -10.72 -22.69
N GLN A 629 4.65 -11.91 -22.59
CA GLN A 629 3.96 -13.13 -22.25
C GLN A 629 3.30 -13.07 -20.86
N PRO A 630 2.15 -13.75 -20.68
CA PRO A 630 1.60 -13.94 -19.36
C PRO A 630 2.55 -14.77 -18.49
N TRP A 631 2.48 -14.57 -17.18
CA TRP A 631 3.24 -15.35 -16.22
C TRP A 631 2.40 -15.72 -15.00
N TYR A 632 2.84 -16.76 -14.31
CA TYR A 632 2.21 -17.24 -13.09
C TYR A 632 3.26 -17.83 -12.15
N THR A 633 2.99 -17.80 -10.85
CA THR A 633 3.82 -18.47 -9.84
C THR A 633 2.97 -19.24 -8.87
N HIS A 634 3.53 -20.33 -8.36
CA HIS A 634 2.95 -21.13 -7.29
C HIS A 634 3.95 -21.16 -6.14
N ASP A 635 3.50 -20.78 -4.96
CA ASP A 635 4.32 -20.78 -3.76
C ASP A 635 3.66 -21.67 -2.71
N VAL A 636 4.47 -22.42 -1.94
CA VAL A 636 4.02 -23.28 -0.86
C VAL A 636 4.84 -23.02 0.37
N SER A 637 4.19 -22.92 1.52
CA SER A 637 4.88 -22.85 2.81
C SER A 637 4.22 -23.75 3.85
N ALA A 638 5.03 -24.25 4.77
CA ALA A 638 4.56 -24.94 5.94
C ALA A 638 5.25 -24.40 7.20
N SER A 639 4.52 -24.28 8.29
CA SER A 639 5.08 -23.87 9.56
C SER A 639 4.50 -24.69 10.72
N TYR A 640 5.33 -24.96 11.71
CA TYR A 640 4.94 -25.70 12.91
C TYR A 640 5.36 -24.93 14.16
N VAL A 641 4.48 -24.86 15.16
CA VAL A 641 4.71 -24.20 16.44
C VAL A 641 4.98 -25.24 17.54
N PHE A 642 6.16 -25.17 18.15
CA PHE A 642 6.52 -25.94 19.32
C PHE A 642 6.26 -25.09 20.57
N HIS A 643 5.54 -25.66 21.53
CA HIS A 643 5.28 -25.05 22.84
C HIS A 643 6.31 -25.55 23.86
N LEU A 644 7.21 -24.67 24.29
CA LEU A 644 8.29 -24.97 25.24
C LEU A 644 8.04 -24.23 26.57
N GLY A 645 7.07 -24.69 27.33
CA GLY A 645 6.61 -24.01 28.55
C GLY A 645 5.97 -22.64 28.19
N ALA A 646 6.55 -21.57 28.70
CA ALA A 646 6.09 -20.20 28.43
C ALA A 646 6.53 -19.65 27.05
N THR A 647 7.37 -20.37 26.33
CA THR A 647 8.01 -19.98 25.09
C THR A 647 7.39 -20.70 23.90
N ARG A 648 7.31 -20.01 22.76
CA ARG A 648 6.91 -20.61 21.48
C ARG A 648 8.06 -20.54 20.49
N LEU A 649 8.32 -21.67 19.83
CA LEU A 649 9.29 -21.77 18.75
C LEU A 649 8.53 -22.12 17.46
N LYS A 650 8.51 -21.22 16.47
CA LYS A 650 7.91 -21.45 15.17
C LYS A 650 8.99 -21.70 14.12
N LEU A 651 8.91 -22.86 13.48
CA LEU A 651 9.72 -23.20 12.31
C LEU A 651 8.87 -23.06 11.06
N SER A 652 9.40 -22.42 10.01
CA SER A 652 8.72 -22.31 8.72
C SER A 652 9.68 -22.64 7.59
N ALA A 653 9.18 -23.35 6.58
CA ALA A 653 9.88 -23.63 5.33
C ALA A 653 9.00 -23.22 4.16
N GLU A 654 9.61 -22.60 3.15
CA GLU A 654 8.90 -22.02 2.00
C GLU A 654 9.62 -22.40 0.71
N VAL A 655 8.83 -22.71 -0.31
CA VAL A 655 9.27 -22.89 -1.70
C VAL A 655 8.49 -21.90 -2.56
N ASN A 656 9.18 -20.91 -3.10
CA ASN A 656 8.60 -19.90 -3.98
C ASN A 656 8.89 -20.28 -5.45
N ASN A 657 7.97 -19.94 -6.34
CA ASN A 657 8.02 -20.32 -7.76
C ASN A 657 8.28 -21.82 -7.94
N LEU A 658 7.38 -22.64 -7.37
CA LEU A 658 7.51 -24.10 -7.29
C LEU A 658 7.83 -24.79 -8.62
N PHE A 659 7.29 -24.28 -9.73
CA PHE A 659 7.47 -24.83 -11.07
C PHE A 659 8.65 -24.22 -11.83
N ASP A 660 9.46 -23.36 -11.18
CA ASP A 660 10.65 -22.73 -11.76
C ASP A 660 10.38 -21.94 -13.05
N GLN A 661 9.24 -21.24 -13.10
CA GLN A 661 8.90 -20.43 -14.26
C GLN A 661 9.92 -19.29 -14.42
N GLN A 662 10.43 -19.15 -15.64
CA GLN A 662 11.26 -18.01 -16.04
C GLN A 662 10.36 -16.92 -16.58
N TYR A 663 10.39 -15.74 -15.97
CA TYR A 663 9.51 -14.62 -16.33
C TYR A 663 10.13 -13.27 -15.99
N ASP A 664 9.64 -12.25 -16.67
CA ASP A 664 9.95 -10.85 -16.41
C ASP A 664 8.66 -10.14 -15.96
N VAL A 665 8.73 -9.33 -14.89
CA VAL A 665 7.66 -8.38 -14.55
C VAL A 665 7.80 -7.12 -15.41
N ILE A 666 9.02 -6.65 -15.54
CA ILE A 666 9.44 -5.56 -16.44
C ILE A 666 10.41 -6.14 -17.47
N LEU A 667 10.22 -5.80 -18.72
CA LEU A 667 11.06 -6.28 -19.84
C LEU A 667 12.56 -6.17 -19.51
N ASN A 668 13.29 -7.25 -19.74
CA ASN A 668 14.73 -7.34 -19.48
C ASN A 668 15.15 -7.32 -18.00
N TYR A 669 14.20 -7.48 -17.08
CA TYR A 669 14.45 -7.67 -15.65
C TYR A 669 13.98 -9.07 -15.24
N PRO A 670 14.78 -10.12 -15.50
CA PRO A 670 14.37 -11.49 -15.18
C PRO A 670 14.18 -11.66 -13.69
N MET A 671 13.08 -12.33 -13.34
CA MET A 671 12.74 -12.65 -11.96
C MET A 671 13.41 -13.96 -11.52
N PRO A 672 13.58 -14.15 -10.20
CA PRO A 672 14.15 -15.38 -9.67
C PRO A 672 13.29 -16.60 -10.03
N GLY A 673 13.94 -17.69 -10.41
CA GLY A 673 13.34 -19.02 -10.52
C GLY A 673 12.96 -19.60 -9.15
N ARG A 674 12.84 -20.93 -9.05
CA ARG A 674 12.53 -21.62 -7.79
C ARG A 674 13.54 -21.24 -6.71
N ASN A 675 13.02 -20.87 -5.53
CA ASN A 675 13.85 -20.47 -4.40
C ASN A 675 13.24 -20.92 -3.07
N TYR A 676 14.09 -21.02 -2.08
CA TYR A 676 13.76 -21.60 -0.78
C TYR A 676 14.05 -20.60 0.32
N ARG A 677 13.23 -20.62 1.38
CA ARG A 677 13.45 -19.82 2.59
C ARG A 677 13.07 -20.61 3.82
N PHE A 678 13.87 -20.45 4.87
CA PHE A 678 13.64 -21.01 6.18
C PHE A 678 13.56 -19.89 7.20
N THR A 679 12.60 -19.99 8.11
CA THR A 679 12.39 -19.01 9.18
C THR A 679 12.31 -19.74 10.52
N LEU A 680 13.08 -19.24 11.47
CA LEU A 680 13.04 -19.63 12.87
C LEU A 680 12.55 -18.40 13.64
N ARG A 681 11.45 -18.53 14.40
CA ARG A 681 10.93 -17.49 15.28
C ARG A 681 10.79 -18.01 16.70
N PHE A 682 11.40 -17.31 17.61
CA PHE A 682 11.31 -17.53 19.04
C PHE A 682 10.47 -16.42 19.67
N GLU A 683 9.48 -16.76 20.48
CA GLU A 683 8.59 -15.82 21.16
C GLU A 683 8.49 -16.17 22.66
N LEU A 684 8.72 -15.15 23.50
CA LEU A 684 8.64 -15.24 24.96
C LEU A 684 7.46 -14.41 25.48
#